data_c939a84849dff02ee92fd8b71a6e7093
#
_entry.id   c939a84849dff02ee92fd8b71a6e7093
#
_cell.length_a   1.000
_cell.length_b   1.000
_cell.length_c   1.000
_cell.angle_alpha   90.00
_cell.angle_beta   90.00
_cell.angle_gamma   90.00
#
_symmetry.space_group_name_H-M   'P 1'
#
loop_
_entity.id
_entity.type
_entity.pdbx_description
1 polymer ?
#
loop_
_entity_poly.entity_id
_entity_poly.type
_entity_poly.pdbx_seq_one_letter_code
_entity_poly.pdbx_strand_id
1 'polypeptide(L)'
;MGRLVDAVWGVSPPPTARAQIQICVSIVRASMAKAGLPDVIQTRSPGYLVEVGDDELDLHVFERAASAGRTAAEAGRFEEAASAFETALGLWRGSSCFGGGIASTVLQAPAARLDEQRLTVVEQWVDARLALGLHQQLVARLIDLVMQNPLREHLRAQLMVALSRSGRQAEALEVYRRGRRELIDELGIEPGEELRRLQESILSGRLDGAPPVNVPSVARVLPAMPAGPAETAARTGAPTAQSAGAAVVEPPAVPRLLPGAIADFAGRDELLASLKEALERDTESSYALRIVSITGRGGVGKTTLAVHLGHSLANRFPDGQMFAKLRGPSAQPILPTRILERFLRCLGIPGSAMPSTIEERAELFRNLVADRRMLIVLDDAIDEEQVRWLLPGSSNCPVLITSRSRLAGLEGTSSVQIDVFSTEQALELLSRILGSERIHSELPSALQLIKLCGNLALALRIVAARLVTRPHWPLSKMAARLRDERQRLDELTHGGVGVRAGLAMVYQGLPSDAQRLFRRLSMLEAAEFSSWVAAPLLDVAVGEAEDVLEFLVDAQLVDVEVAKGRRPRYRLHDLVRVYSQECLAEHENTAERAVVLCRVLSTWLLLVEEAHRRAYGGDHTLIHGTAPRPALDESVIDRELADPLRWFEDERASLITAVRQAAGAGLDELCWDLALTLVTLFEMYGYFDDWRTTHEIALAVTRHNDNRRGQAAMLYSLGALHMFEYKLDEARGRLGPACELFREVGDVHGEALALRNLAFVDRIQGRLDEAMAGYEKALVMLTEVNDSTAEAHVLSNMAQIHLDRGLIAEGKQTMAAGLAAVERSGNRRVRAQILCRLGEAHLQIDEVTEAEYVFTQALETVRSVGDPVGECYALRGLAIVRSRQGSHGTAYEILEQAMVIASQAREYLAIGRIRLSLGEVAADRGSYGSAKEHLAAALDIFGRMQATKWREQTLRLMNEVSEASDDAAAAAAYAQASSG
;
A
#
# COMPACT_ATOMS: atom_id res chain seq x y z
N MET A 1 17.11 10.39 -35.67
CA MET A 1 16.09 11.18 -35.00
C MET A 1 14.83 10.36 -34.78
N GLY A 2 14.20 9.76 -35.82
CA GLY A 2 12.98 8.92 -35.65
C GLY A 2 13.16 7.80 -34.59
N ARG A 3 14.22 7.01 -34.69
CA ARG A 3 14.51 5.93 -33.70
C ARG A 3 14.65 6.42 -32.25
N LEU A 4 15.09 7.66 -32.01
CA LEU A 4 15.14 8.25 -30.67
C LEU A 4 13.74 8.66 -30.19
N VAL A 5 12.90 9.17 -31.09
CA VAL A 5 11.48 9.45 -30.79
C VAL A 5 10.75 8.16 -30.46
N ASP A 6 10.92 7.12 -31.28
CA ASP A 6 10.29 5.82 -31.05
C ASP A 6 10.77 5.16 -29.75
N ALA A 7 12.05 5.36 -29.38
CA ALA A 7 12.60 4.83 -28.15
C ALA A 7 12.07 5.51 -26.89
N VAL A 8 11.69 6.79 -26.94
CA VAL A 8 11.21 7.56 -25.79
C VAL A 8 9.69 7.54 -25.65
N TRP A 9 8.95 7.61 -26.77
CA TRP A 9 7.48 7.74 -26.76
C TRP A 9 6.73 6.59 -27.44
N GLY A 10 7.41 5.64 -28.08
CA GLY A 10 6.77 4.54 -28.81
C GLY A 10 5.89 5.02 -29.96
N VAL A 11 4.67 4.47 -30.02
CA VAL A 11 3.72 4.73 -31.15
C VAL A 11 3.00 6.08 -31.09
N SER A 12 3.12 6.85 -30.00
CA SER A 12 2.36 8.09 -29.81
C SER A 12 3.27 9.28 -29.39
N PRO A 13 4.18 9.73 -30.25
CA PRO A 13 5.06 10.85 -29.93
C PRO A 13 4.30 12.18 -29.96
N PRO A 14 4.53 13.09 -28.98
CA PRO A 14 3.94 14.42 -29.00
C PRO A 14 4.47 15.24 -30.18
N PRO A 15 3.73 16.24 -30.65
CA PRO A 15 4.17 17.11 -31.78
C PRO A 15 5.54 17.77 -31.52
N THR A 16 5.89 17.96 -30.25
CA THR A 16 7.16 18.57 -29.81
C THR A 16 8.29 17.57 -29.58
N ALA A 17 8.09 16.26 -29.84
CA ALA A 17 9.05 15.20 -29.54
C ALA A 17 10.46 15.47 -30.05
N ARG A 18 10.59 15.97 -31.29
CA ARG A 18 11.89 16.30 -31.89
C ARG A 18 12.60 17.43 -31.15
N ALA A 19 11.87 18.47 -30.73
CA ALA A 19 12.43 19.57 -29.97
C ALA A 19 12.84 19.13 -28.55
N GLN A 20 12.05 18.27 -27.93
CA GLN A 20 12.37 17.72 -26.61
C GLN A 20 13.63 16.84 -26.65
N ILE A 21 13.81 15.99 -27.67
CA ILE A 21 15.06 15.24 -27.85
C ILE A 21 16.25 16.19 -28.03
N GLN A 22 16.09 17.28 -28.78
CA GLN A 22 17.18 18.26 -28.94
C GLN A 22 17.58 18.91 -27.62
N ILE A 23 16.59 19.23 -26.77
CA ILE A 23 16.81 19.76 -25.41
C ILE A 23 17.52 18.71 -24.54
N CYS A 24 17.05 17.47 -24.53
CA CYS A 24 17.69 16.38 -23.77
C CYS A 24 19.14 16.16 -24.22
N VAL A 25 19.40 16.12 -25.53
CA VAL A 25 20.77 15.98 -26.06
C VAL A 25 21.64 17.17 -25.64
N SER A 26 21.11 18.40 -25.64
CA SER A 26 21.85 19.57 -25.17
C SER A 26 22.20 19.48 -23.67
N ILE A 27 21.26 19.00 -22.83
CA ILE A 27 21.51 18.78 -21.39
C ILE A 27 22.59 17.70 -21.19
N VAL A 28 22.49 16.57 -21.91
CA VAL A 28 23.50 15.49 -21.83
C VAL A 28 24.85 16.00 -22.26
N ARG A 29 24.97 16.74 -23.38
CA ARG A 29 26.22 17.39 -23.83
C ARG A 29 26.82 18.30 -22.75
N ALA A 30 25.99 19.14 -22.14
CA ALA A 30 26.44 20.03 -21.09
C ALA A 30 26.96 19.28 -19.85
N SER A 31 26.36 18.14 -19.52
CA SER A 31 26.81 17.27 -18.43
C SER A 31 28.10 16.53 -18.77
N MET A 32 28.24 16.04 -20.03
CA MET A 32 29.45 15.40 -20.51
C MET A 32 30.62 16.39 -20.61
N ALA A 33 30.39 17.60 -21.08
CA ALA A 33 31.41 18.64 -21.11
C ALA A 33 31.95 19.01 -19.71
N LYS A 34 31.06 19.06 -18.71
CA LYS A 34 31.45 19.22 -17.28
C LYS A 34 32.29 18.05 -16.76
N ALA A 35 32.10 16.86 -17.28
CA ALA A 35 32.84 15.66 -16.96
C ALA A 35 34.15 15.52 -17.77
N GLY A 36 34.52 16.51 -18.60
CA GLY A 36 35.72 16.49 -19.41
C GLY A 36 35.58 15.80 -20.78
N LEU A 37 34.36 15.55 -21.23
CA LEU A 37 34.05 14.84 -22.48
C LEU A 37 33.13 15.72 -23.39
N PRO A 38 33.63 16.85 -23.95
CA PRO A 38 32.81 17.85 -24.61
C PRO A 38 32.25 17.42 -25.97
N ASP A 39 32.92 16.56 -26.72
CA ASP A 39 32.63 16.28 -28.15
C ASP A 39 32.11 14.88 -28.43
N VAL A 40 31.71 14.13 -27.40
CA VAL A 40 31.27 12.73 -27.50
C VAL A 40 29.97 12.57 -28.31
N ILE A 41 29.10 13.56 -28.27
CA ILE A 41 27.83 13.52 -29.04
C ILE A 41 27.88 14.53 -30.17
N GLN A 42 28.02 14.05 -31.39
CA GLN A 42 28.04 14.88 -32.60
C GLN A 42 26.66 14.94 -33.27
N THR A 43 26.31 16.11 -33.85
CA THR A 43 25.11 16.21 -34.68
C THR A 43 25.48 15.83 -36.11
N ARG A 44 24.93 14.73 -36.62
CA ARG A 44 25.04 14.32 -38.03
C ARG A 44 23.66 14.06 -38.60
N SER A 45 23.36 14.68 -39.73
CA SER A 45 22.07 14.46 -40.39
C SER A 45 21.96 12.98 -40.84
N PRO A 46 20.84 12.25 -40.51
CA PRO A 46 19.58 12.76 -39.94
C PRO A 46 19.42 12.61 -38.41
N GLY A 47 20.49 12.62 -37.61
CA GLY A 47 20.42 12.40 -36.17
C GLY A 47 21.66 12.81 -35.39
N TYR A 48 22.04 11.99 -34.43
CA TYR A 48 23.21 12.13 -33.57
C TYR A 48 24.12 10.92 -33.68
N LEU A 49 25.43 11.15 -33.61
CA LEU A 49 26.45 10.13 -33.49
C LEU A 49 27.09 10.26 -32.12
N VAL A 50 27.25 9.15 -31.43
CA VAL A 50 28.10 9.07 -30.23
C VAL A 50 29.45 8.49 -30.67
N GLU A 51 30.50 9.27 -30.51
CA GLU A 51 31.87 8.88 -30.88
C GLU A 51 32.65 8.69 -29.57
N VAL A 52 32.85 7.42 -29.20
CA VAL A 52 33.57 7.02 -27.99
C VAL A 52 34.65 6.02 -28.33
N GLY A 53 35.76 6.07 -27.62
CA GLY A 53 36.80 5.07 -27.70
C GLY A 53 36.33 3.69 -27.21
N ASP A 54 37.01 2.65 -27.63
CA ASP A 54 36.67 1.26 -27.24
C ASP A 54 36.78 1.01 -25.72
N ASP A 55 37.48 1.86 -24.97
CA ASP A 55 37.64 1.80 -23.52
C ASP A 55 36.67 2.75 -22.75
N GLU A 56 35.91 3.57 -23.46
CA GLU A 56 35.06 4.60 -22.89
C GLU A 56 33.59 4.14 -22.80
N LEU A 57 33.17 3.10 -23.52
CA LEU A 57 31.82 2.52 -23.45
C LEU A 57 31.86 1.22 -22.66
N ASP A 58 31.14 1.18 -21.55
CA ASP A 58 31.10 0.02 -20.66
C ASP A 58 30.60 -1.26 -21.38
N LEU A 59 29.72 -1.14 -22.37
CA LEU A 59 29.33 -2.25 -23.23
C LEU A 59 30.51 -2.85 -24.02
N HIS A 60 31.36 -2.02 -24.64
CA HIS A 60 32.52 -2.50 -25.38
C HIS A 60 33.54 -3.11 -24.43
N VAL A 61 33.74 -2.52 -23.26
CA VAL A 61 34.61 -3.06 -22.22
C VAL A 61 34.07 -4.41 -21.72
N PHE A 62 32.75 -4.54 -21.50
CA PHE A 62 32.09 -5.78 -21.13
C PHE A 62 32.30 -6.88 -22.21
N GLU A 63 31.98 -6.59 -23.46
CA GLU A 63 32.10 -7.57 -24.55
C GLU A 63 33.53 -8.03 -24.81
N ARG A 64 34.48 -7.12 -24.77
CA ARG A 64 35.90 -7.40 -24.90
C ARG A 64 36.44 -8.17 -23.69
N ALA A 65 35.99 -7.75 -22.53
CA ALA A 65 36.24 -8.40 -21.28
C ALA A 65 35.63 -9.80 -21.28
N ALA A 66 34.38 -9.99 -21.60
CA ALA A 66 33.79 -11.29 -21.83
C ALA A 66 34.51 -12.06 -22.95
N SER A 67 35.12 -11.53 -23.99
CA SER A 67 35.95 -12.21 -25.03
C SER A 67 37.35 -12.68 -24.57
N ALA A 68 38.14 -11.96 -23.79
CA ALA A 68 39.48 -12.37 -23.31
C ALA A 68 39.48 -13.54 -22.30
N GLY A 69 38.49 -13.78 -21.38
CA GLY A 69 38.36 -14.91 -20.45
C GLY A 69 37.83 -16.19 -21.13
N ARG A 70 36.96 -16.13 -22.21
CA ARG A 70 36.66 -17.31 -23.04
C ARG A 70 37.95 -17.92 -23.59
N THR A 71 38.80 -17.03 -24.12
CA THR A 71 40.13 -17.45 -24.61
C THR A 71 41.02 -17.98 -23.49
N ALA A 72 40.95 -17.44 -22.29
CA ALA A 72 41.75 -17.94 -21.16
C ALA A 72 41.19 -19.26 -20.61
N ALA A 73 39.89 -19.43 -20.55
CA ALA A 73 39.25 -20.67 -20.14
C ALA A 73 39.54 -21.80 -21.13
N GLU A 74 39.48 -21.56 -22.44
CA GLU A 74 39.90 -22.51 -23.49
C GLU A 74 41.36 -22.88 -23.38
N ALA A 75 42.19 -21.97 -22.97
CA ALA A 75 43.62 -22.22 -22.74
C ALA A 75 43.92 -22.92 -21.41
N GLY A 76 42.87 -23.27 -20.61
CA GLY A 76 43.01 -23.92 -19.29
C GLY A 76 43.52 -22.97 -18.19
N ARG A 77 43.57 -21.66 -18.44
CA ARG A 77 44.06 -20.64 -17.50
C ARG A 77 42.89 -20.10 -16.65
N PHE A 78 42.33 -20.94 -15.76
CA PHE A 78 41.11 -20.67 -15.06
C PHE A 78 41.17 -19.50 -14.05
N GLU A 79 42.34 -19.24 -13.44
CA GLU A 79 42.52 -18.03 -12.60
C GLU A 79 42.41 -16.77 -13.42
N GLU A 80 43.07 -16.79 -14.54
CA GLU A 80 42.94 -15.73 -15.52
C GLU A 80 41.53 -15.65 -16.07
N ALA A 81 40.80 -16.70 -16.28
CA ALA A 81 39.41 -16.72 -16.70
C ALA A 81 38.48 -16.15 -15.62
N ALA A 82 38.53 -16.60 -14.38
CA ALA A 82 37.71 -16.14 -13.28
C ALA A 82 37.88 -14.67 -12.98
N SER A 83 39.12 -14.23 -12.88
CA SER A 83 39.52 -12.85 -12.71
C SER A 83 38.93 -11.99 -13.82
N ALA A 84 38.71 -12.52 -14.95
CA ALA A 84 38.18 -11.95 -16.15
C ALA A 84 36.68 -11.74 -16.15
N PHE A 85 35.95 -12.73 -15.85
CA PHE A 85 34.52 -12.64 -15.72
C PHE A 85 34.11 -11.69 -14.60
N GLU A 86 34.90 -11.56 -13.53
CA GLU A 86 34.65 -10.62 -12.44
C GLU A 86 34.64 -9.17 -12.87
N THR A 87 35.48 -8.79 -13.82
CA THR A 87 35.43 -7.40 -14.29
C THR A 87 34.34 -7.15 -15.32
N ALA A 88 34.03 -8.10 -16.18
CA ALA A 88 32.86 -7.96 -17.03
C ALA A 88 31.60 -7.78 -16.15
N LEU A 89 31.44 -8.60 -15.10
CA LEU A 89 30.34 -8.52 -14.17
C LEU A 89 30.37 -7.27 -13.28
N GLY A 90 31.53 -6.76 -12.95
CA GLY A 90 31.73 -5.54 -12.15
C GLY A 90 31.29 -4.24 -12.88
N LEU A 91 31.12 -4.27 -14.19
CA LEU A 91 30.54 -3.15 -14.93
C LEU A 91 29.02 -2.99 -14.75
N TRP A 92 28.36 -4.01 -14.29
CA TRP A 92 26.91 -4.01 -14.08
C TRP A 92 26.57 -3.36 -12.75
N ARG A 93 25.77 -2.27 -12.82
CA ARG A 93 25.35 -1.50 -11.64
C ARG A 93 24.06 -2.02 -11.01
N GLY A 94 23.43 -3.06 -11.60
CA GLY A 94 22.17 -3.64 -11.15
C GLY A 94 21.95 -5.04 -11.66
N SER A 95 20.81 -5.63 -11.32
CA SER A 95 20.40 -6.99 -11.72
C SER A 95 19.99 -7.09 -13.19
N SER A 96 19.62 -5.97 -13.83
CA SER A 96 19.21 -5.91 -15.24
C SER A 96 19.75 -4.68 -15.96
N CYS A 97 19.78 -4.75 -17.29
CA CYS A 97 20.17 -3.63 -18.14
C CYS A 97 19.17 -2.48 -17.97
N PHE A 98 19.64 -1.26 -17.86
CA PHE A 98 18.86 -0.03 -17.67
C PHE A 98 17.95 -0.02 -16.42
N GLY A 99 18.25 -0.81 -15.38
CA GLY A 99 17.51 -0.80 -14.12
C GLY A 99 16.13 -1.45 -14.14
N GLY A 100 15.77 -2.25 -15.16
CA GLY A 100 14.55 -3.04 -15.21
C GLY A 100 13.25 -2.30 -15.55
N GLY A 101 13.27 -0.96 -15.68
CA GLY A 101 12.08 -0.13 -15.92
C GLY A 101 11.92 0.40 -17.34
N ILE A 102 12.19 -0.42 -18.38
CA ILE A 102 12.14 0.05 -19.77
C ILE A 102 10.71 0.05 -20.31
N ALA A 103 10.08 1.22 -20.37
CA ALA A 103 8.78 1.40 -21.02
C ALA A 103 8.86 1.32 -22.57
N SER A 104 10.07 1.42 -23.14
CA SER A 104 10.29 1.47 -24.59
C SER A 104 10.37 0.07 -25.21
N THR A 105 9.43 -0.27 -26.10
CA THR A 105 9.43 -1.52 -26.87
C THR A 105 10.68 -1.68 -27.75
N VAL A 106 11.29 -0.57 -28.18
CA VAL A 106 12.51 -0.56 -29.02
C VAL A 106 13.73 -0.99 -28.22
N LEU A 107 13.78 -0.70 -26.92
CA LEU A 107 14.91 -1.03 -26.03
C LEU A 107 14.73 -2.37 -25.31
N GLN A 108 13.52 -2.93 -25.23
CA GLN A 108 13.27 -4.19 -24.55
C GLN A 108 14.08 -5.36 -25.10
N ALA A 109 14.10 -5.55 -26.43
CA ALA A 109 14.83 -6.65 -27.05
C ALA A 109 16.37 -6.52 -26.91
N PRO A 110 16.99 -5.34 -27.11
CA PRO A 110 18.42 -5.15 -26.79
C PRO A 110 18.75 -5.36 -25.31
N ALA A 111 17.90 -4.90 -24.39
CA ALA A 111 18.09 -5.08 -22.95
C ALA A 111 18.03 -6.56 -22.55
N ALA A 112 17.02 -7.29 -23.00
CA ALA A 112 16.89 -8.72 -22.74
C ALA A 112 18.09 -9.52 -23.28
N ARG A 113 18.64 -9.12 -24.45
CA ARG A 113 19.85 -9.74 -25.00
C ARG A 113 21.08 -9.48 -24.11
N LEU A 114 21.23 -8.28 -23.58
CA LEU A 114 22.35 -7.95 -22.69
C LEU A 114 22.22 -8.66 -21.35
N ASP A 115 21.03 -8.75 -20.79
CA ASP A 115 20.76 -9.49 -19.56
C ASP A 115 21.07 -10.99 -19.72
N GLU A 116 20.75 -11.57 -20.89
CA GLU A 116 21.08 -12.95 -21.24
C GLU A 116 22.60 -13.16 -21.41
N GLN A 117 23.30 -12.21 -22.05
CA GLN A 117 24.76 -12.23 -22.14
C GLN A 117 25.43 -12.15 -20.77
N ARG A 118 24.91 -11.30 -19.88
CA ARG A 118 25.39 -11.22 -18.50
C ARG A 118 25.24 -12.55 -17.77
N LEU A 119 24.09 -13.19 -17.88
CA LEU A 119 23.81 -14.45 -17.19
C LEU A 119 24.72 -15.56 -17.72
N THR A 120 24.97 -15.60 -19.01
CA THR A 120 25.96 -16.52 -19.63
C THR A 120 27.38 -16.28 -19.07
N VAL A 121 27.80 -15.03 -18.88
CA VAL A 121 29.09 -14.69 -18.26
C VAL A 121 29.13 -15.11 -16.79
N VAL A 122 28.01 -15.04 -16.05
CA VAL A 122 27.90 -15.56 -14.68
C VAL A 122 28.11 -17.07 -14.64
N GLU A 123 27.48 -17.83 -15.53
CA GLU A 123 27.65 -19.28 -15.63
C GLU A 123 29.12 -19.64 -15.92
N GLN A 124 29.76 -18.97 -16.87
CA GLN A 124 31.17 -19.16 -17.23
C GLN A 124 32.15 -18.80 -16.10
N TRP A 125 31.84 -17.76 -15.34
CA TRP A 125 32.60 -17.40 -14.15
C TRP A 125 32.50 -18.50 -13.07
N VAL A 126 31.30 -19.05 -12.86
CA VAL A 126 31.11 -20.17 -11.94
C VAL A 126 31.93 -21.39 -12.39
N ASP A 127 31.90 -21.74 -13.69
CA ASP A 127 32.65 -22.87 -14.22
C ASP A 127 34.18 -22.72 -13.99
N ALA A 128 34.69 -21.53 -14.25
CA ALA A 128 36.10 -21.23 -14.00
C ALA A 128 36.48 -21.38 -12.52
N ARG A 129 35.60 -20.91 -11.62
CA ARG A 129 35.80 -21.06 -10.17
C ARG A 129 35.62 -22.48 -9.66
N LEU A 130 34.73 -23.27 -10.26
CA LEU A 130 34.60 -24.70 -9.97
C LEU A 130 35.83 -25.49 -10.43
N ALA A 131 36.43 -25.11 -11.57
CA ALA A 131 37.67 -25.70 -12.06
C ALA A 131 38.86 -25.37 -11.13
N LEU A 132 38.86 -24.24 -10.45
CA LEU A 132 39.88 -23.88 -9.44
C LEU A 132 39.68 -24.54 -8.07
N GLY A 133 38.64 -25.36 -7.91
CA GLY A 133 38.34 -26.05 -6.64
C GLY A 133 37.64 -25.21 -5.58
N LEU A 134 37.13 -24.04 -5.90
CA LEU A 134 36.51 -23.10 -4.95
C LEU A 134 35.02 -23.42 -4.65
N HIS A 135 34.69 -24.71 -4.57
CA HIS A 135 33.33 -25.22 -4.51
C HIS A 135 32.53 -24.66 -3.34
N GLN A 136 33.12 -24.66 -2.12
CA GLN A 136 32.43 -24.22 -0.90
C GLN A 136 32.04 -22.74 -0.93
N GLN A 137 32.87 -21.88 -1.53
CA GLN A 137 32.64 -20.44 -1.62
C GLN A 137 31.51 -20.07 -2.60
N LEU A 138 31.21 -20.97 -3.54
CA LEU A 138 30.20 -20.76 -4.57
C LEU A 138 28.79 -21.20 -4.16
N VAL A 139 28.66 -22.09 -3.18
CA VAL A 139 27.36 -22.71 -2.84
C VAL A 139 26.28 -21.66 -2.53
N ALA A 140 26.56 -20.69 -1.66
CA ALA A 140 25.60 -19.68 -1.29
C ALA A 140 25.14 -18.85 -2.51
N ARG A 141 26.11 -18.37 -3.30
CA ARG A 141 25.82 -17.56 -4.50
C ARG A 141 25.08 -18.36 -5.58
N LEU A 142 25.39 -19.64 -5.73
CA LEU A 142 24.68 -20.52 -6.67
C LEU A 142 23.25 -20.81 -6.23
N ILE A 143 22.99 -20.92 -4.94
CA ILE A 143 21.62 -21.04 -4.42
C ILE A 143 20.78 -19.82 -4.82
N ASP A 144 21.31 -18.61 -4.61
CA ASP A 144 20.62 -17.37 -4.99
C ASP A 144 20.40 -17.29 -6.52
N LEU A 145 21.38 -17.64 -7.32
CA LEU A 145 21.29 -17.64 -8.79
C LEU A 145 20.26 -18.65 -9.30
N VAL A 146 20.20 -19.84 -8.74
CA VAL A 146 19.20 -20.87 -9.07
C VAL A 146 17.80 -20.44 -8.66
N MET A 147 17.65 -19.78 -7.51
CA MET A 147 16.36 -19.24 -7.08
C MET A 147 15.86 -18.11 -8.00
N GLN A 148 16.74 -17.24 -8.47
CA GLN A 148 16.39 -16.18 -9.41
C GLN A 148 16.12 -16.69 -10.83
N ASN A 149 16.70 -17.83 -11.21
CA ASN A 149 16.59 -18.41 -12.55
C ASN A 149 16.22 -19.89 -12.50
N PRO A 150 15.00 -20.23 -12.01
CA PRO A 150 14.61 -21.61 -11.68
C PRO A 150 14.58 -22.58 -12.88
N LEU A 151 14.43 -22.08 -14.09
CA LEU A 151 14.37 -22.92 -15.30
C LEU A 151 15.74 -23.11 -15.98
N ARG A 152 16.82 -22.52 -15.43
CA ARG A 152 18.17 -22.69 -15.98
C ARG A 152 18.83 -23.95 -15.42
N GLU A 153 18.87 -24.98 -16.24
CA GLU A 153 19.43 -26.28 -15.88
C GLU A 153 20.94 -26.22 -15.63
N HIS A 154 21.70 -25.39 -16.36
CA HIS A 154 23.14 -25.29 -16.20
C HIS A 154 23.55 -24.72 -14.82
N LEU A 155 22.89 -23.69 -14.33
CA LEU A 155 23.12 -23.18 -12.96
C LEU A 155 22.82 -24.24 -11.89
N ARG A 156 21.80 -25.07 -12.11
CA ARG A 156 21.49 -26.19 -11.21
C ARG A 156 22.57 -27.27 -11.26
N ALA A 157 23.09 -27.60 -12.45
CA ALA A 157 24.20 -28.52 -12.60
C ALA A 157 25.45 -28.03 -11.85
N GLN A 158 25.78 -26.75 -12.00
CA GLN A 158 26.89 -26.12 -11.27
C GLN A 158 26.69 -26.18 -9.75
N LEU A 159 25.47 -25.93 -9.23
CA LEU A 159 25.15 -26.05 -7.81
C LEU A 159 25.28 -27.48 -7.31
N MET A 160 24.80 -28.46 -8.09
CA MET A 160 24.95 -29.87 -7.75
C MET A 160 26.42 -30.31 -7.70
N VAL A 161 27.24 -29.86 -8.62
CA VAL A 161 28.69 -30.09 -8.61
C VAL A 161 29.34 -29.46 -7.38
N ALA A 162 29.03 -28.18 -7.10
CA ALA A 162 29.57 -27.48 -5.94
C ALA A 162 29.22 -28.17 -4.61
N LEU A 163 27.97 -28.56 -4.43
CA LEU A 163 27.49 -29.29 -3.24
C LEU A 163 28.14 -30.67 -3.11
N SER A 164 28.15 -31.41 -4.19
CA SER A 164 28.73 -32.81 -4.18
C SER A 164 30.23 -32.78 -3.85
N ARG A 165 31.00 -31.90 -4.48
CA ARG A 165 32.44 -31.72 -4.20
C ARG A 165 32.74 -31.10 -2.83
N SER A 166 31.72 -30.45 -2.21
CA SER A 166 31.80 -30.02 -0.82
C SER A 166 31.36 -31.09 0.21
N GLY A 167 31.16 -32.34 -0.23
CA GLY A 167 30.71 -33.45 0.63
C GLY A 167 29.20 -33.43 0.96
N ARG A 168 28.39 -32.57 0.35
CA ARG A 168 26.97 -32.37 0.61
C ARG A 168 26.09 -33.08 -0.45
N GLN A 169 26.35 -34.41 -0.66
CA GLN A 169 25.70 -35.18 -1.74
C GLN A 169 24.17 -35.25 -1.61
N ALA A 170 23.65 -35.37 -0.38
CA ALA A 170 22.20 -35.40 -0.16
C ALA A 170 21.50 -34.12 -0.64
N GLU A 171 22.11 -32.97 -0.41
CA GLU A 171 21.59 -31.69 -0.86
C GLU A 171 21.71 -31.49 -2.39
N ALA A 172 22.78 -31.97 -2.99
CA ALA A 172 22.92 -31.99 -4.45
C ALA A 172 21.79 -32.79 -5.12
N LEU A 173 21.42 -33.94 -4.56
CA LEU A 173 20.31 -34.74 -5.06
C LEU A 173 18.94 -34.08 -4.79
N GLU A 174 18.79 -33.29 -3.74
CA GLU A 174 17.58 -32.54 -3.48
C GLU A 174 17.42 -31.36 -4.47
N VAL A 175 18.50 -30.69 -4.83
CA VAL A 175 18.51 -29.68 -5.91
C VAL A 175 18.02 -30.28 -7.23
N TYR A 176 18.45 -31.51 -7.58
CA TYR A 176 17.95 -32.22 -8.75
C TYR A 176 16.43 -32.51 -8.65
N ARG A 177 15.97 -33.07 -7.53
CA ARG A 177 14.55 -33.43 -7.36
C ARG A 177 13.66 -32.22 -7.43
N ARG A 178 14.11 -31.10 -6.84
CA ARG A 178 13.39 -29.83 -6.89
C ARG A 178 13.36 -29.29 -8.32
N GLY A 179 14.50 -29.27 -9.02
CA GLY A 179 14.58 -28.83 -10.40
C GLY A 179 13.72 -29.66 -11.36
N ARG A 180 13.67 -30.97 -11.17
CA ARG A 180 12.81 -31.83 -11.96
C ARG A 180 11.31 -31.50 -11.77
N ARG A 181 10.90 -31.27 -10.52
CA ARG A 181 9.51 -30.85 -10.24
C ARG A 181 9.19 -29.50 -10.94
N GLU A 182 10.05 -28.50 -10.78
CA GLU A 182 9.83 -27.19 -11.35
C GLU A 182 9.79 -27.22 -12.90
N LEU A 183 10.64 -28.03 -13.56
CA LEU A 183 10.62 -28.22 -15.02
C LEU A 183 9.36 -28.95 -15.51
N ILE A 184 8.88 -29.95 -14.77
CA ILE A 184 7.66 -30.67 -15.10
C ILE A 184 6.43 -29.77 -14.86
N ASP A 185 6.37 -29.05 -13.74
CA ASP A 185 5.20 -28.25 -13.36
C ASP A 185 5.05 -26.99 -14.24
N GLU A 186 6.16 -26.35 -14.64
CA GLU A 186 6.11 -25.12 -15.43
C GLU A 186 6.19 -25.33 -16.95
N LEU A 187 6.95 -26.34 -17.41
CA LEU A 187 7.20 -26.55 -18.85
C LEU A 187 6.70 -27.89 -19.38
N GLY A 188 6.31 -28.83 -18.50
CA GLY A 188 5.88 -30.17 -18.87
C GLY A 188 7.02 -31.05 -19.41
N ILE A 189 8.29 -30.73 -19.12
CA ILE A 189 9.46 -31.46 -19.65
C ILE A 189 10.28 -32.09 -18.53
N GLU A 190 10.89 -33.22 -18.82
CA GLU A 190 11.91 -33.85 -17.93
C GLU A 190 13.25 -33.11 -18.04
N PRO A 191 14.08 -33.13 -16.97
CA PRO A 191 15.42 -32.54 -17.00
C PRO A 191 16.26 -33.00 -18.16
N GLY A 192 17.08 -32.11 -18.68
CA GLY A 192 18.00 -32.40 -19.78
C GLY A 192 19.02 -33.47 -19.43
N GLU A 193 19.69 -33.97 -20.46
CA GLU A 193 20.60 -35.10 -20.34
C GLU A 193 21.80 -34.80 -19.43
N GLU A 194 22.24 -33.54 -19.37
CA GLU A 194 23.34 -33.08 -18.52
C GLU A 194 23.01 -33.28 -17.02
N LEU A 195 21.85 -32.80 -16.59
CA LEU A 195 21.42 -32.95 -15.19
C LEU A 195 21.19 -34.41 -14.79
N ARG A 196 20.64 -35.21 -15.72
CA ARG A 196 20.41 -36.65 -15.48
C ARG A 196 21.73 -37.39 -15.32
N ARG A 197 22.69 -37.17 -16.22
CA ARG A 197 24.04 -37.76 -16.13
C ARG A 197 24.76 -37.34 -14.85
N LEU A 198 24.60 -36.07 -14.44
CA LEU A 198 25.19 -35.58 -13.19
C LEU A 198 24.57 -36.23 -11.96
N GLN A 199 23.24 -36.45 -11.94
CA GLN A 199 22.58 -37.21 -10.88
C GLN A 199 23.13 -38.64 -10.79
N GLU A 200 23.25 -39.34 -11.90
CA GLU A 200 23.80 -40.73 -11.94
C GLU A 200 25.25 -40.77 -11.47
N SER A 201 26.05 -39.76 -11.82
CA SER A 201 27.44 -39.65 -11.38
C SER A 201 27.54 -39.40 -9.88
N ILE A 202 26.69 -38.58 -9.32
CA ILE A 202 26.61 -38.35 -7.86
C ILE A 202 26.15 -39.61 -7.11
N LEU A 203 25.13 -40.29 -7.63
CA LEU A 203 24.64 -41.55 -7.02
C LEU A 203 25.67 -42.69 -7.06
N SER A 204 26.51 -42.76 -8.10
CA SER A 204 27.55 -43.78 -8.26
C SER A 204 28.87 -43.43 -7.59
N GLY A 205 29.00 -42.23 -7.00
CA GLY A 205 30.22 -41.75 -6.34
C GLY A 205 31.41 -41.50 -7.30
N ARG A 206 31.15 -41.33 -8.61
CA ARG A 206 32.18 -41.22 -9.66
C ARG A 206 32.49 -39.79 -10.09
N LEU A 207 32.18 -38.78 -9.30
CA LEU A 207 32.43 -37.35 -9.64
C LEU A 207 33.91 -36.98 -9.58
N ASP A 208 34.81 -37.77 -9.03
CA ASP A 208 36.23 -37.47 -8.89
C ASP A 208 37.05 -37.67 -10.19
N GLY A 209 36.42 -38.16 -11.26
CA GLY A 209 37.12 -38.47 -12.53
C GLY A 209 36.52 -37.87 -13.79
N ALA A 210 35.53 -37.00 -13.71
CA ALA A 210 34.93 -36.37 -14.91
C ALA A 210 35.79 -35.15 -15.37
N PRO A 211 36.12 -35.04 -16.67
CA PRO A 211 36.79 -33.85 -17.20
C PRO A 211 35.89 -32.62 -17.03
N PRO A 212 36.46 -31.40 -17.01
CA PRO A 212 35.66 -30.18 -16.93
C PRO A 212 34.66 -30.14 -18.06
N VAL A 213 33.45 -29.77 -17.74
CA VAL A 213 32.35 -29.58 -18.68
C VAL A 213 32.82 -28.72 -19.85
N ASN A 214 32.57 -29.18 -21.06
CA ASN A 214 33.09 -28.60 -22.29
C ASN A 214 32.50 -27.18 -22.47
N VAL A 215 33.34 -26.15 -22.31
CA VAL A 215 33.01 -24.77 -22.42
C VAL A 215 33.18 -24.31 -23.86
N PRO A 216 32.13 -23.89 -24.57
CA PRO A 216 32.32 -23.00 -25.70
C PRO A 216 32.69 -21.62 -25.17
N SER A 217 33.80 -21.23 -25.51
CA SER A 217 34.66 -20.18 -25.07
C SER A 217 34.11 -18.79 -25.16
N VAL A 218 34.34 -17.98 -24.12
CA VAL A 218 34.69 -16.55 -24.25
C VAL A 218 34.86 -15.75 -22.96
N ALA A 219 35.69 -15.09 -22.74
CA ALA A 219 36.70 -14.45 -21.96
C ALA A 219 36.52 -13.01 -21.45
N ARG A 220 37.12 -12.46 -20.67
CA ARG A 220 37.85 -11.83 -19.55
C ARG A 220 37.86 -10.29 -19.58
N VAL A 221 38.07 -9.45 -18.63
CA VAL A 221 38.93 -9.18 -17.47
C VAL A 221 38.60 -7.88 -16.68
N LEU A 222 38.97 -7.69 -15.57
CA LEU A 222 39.51 -7.09 -14.34
C LEU A 222 39.82 -5.58 -14.31
N PRO A 223 40.29 -4.99 -13.19
CA PRO A 223 39.74 -4.89 -11.82
C PRO A 223 39.55 -3.47 -11.27
N ALA A 224 39.18 -3.44 -10.05
CA ALA A 224 38.89 -2.53 -9.00
C ALA A 224 39.89 -1.39 -8.63
N MET A 225 39.27 -0.40 -7.92
CA MET A 225 39.71 0.34 -6.75
C MET A 225 40.57 1.60 -6.96
N PRO A 226 40.66 2.54 -6.03
CA PRO A 226 40.13 2.63 -4.68
C PRO A 226 39.38 3.93 -4.32
N ALA A 227 38.84 3.92 -3.13
CA ALA A 227 38.21 5.02 -2.41
C ALA A 227 39.21 5.99 -1.75
N GLY A 228 38.71 7.20 -1.46
CA GLY A 228 39.11 8.09 -0.41
C GLY A 228 39.64 9.46 -0.83
N PRO A 229 39.74 10.45 0.07
CA PRO A 229 39.06 10.59 1.34
C PRO A 229 38.32 11.95 1.51
N ALA A 230 37.65 12.08 2.63
CA ALA A 230 37.02 13.30 3.16
C ALA A 230 38.01 14.36 3.59
N GLU A 231 37.59 15.63 3.50
CA GLU A 231 38.05 16.76 4.37
C GLU A 231 36.90 17.79 4.40
N THR A 232 36.30 17.93 5.53
CA THR A 232 36.35 18.93 6.63
C THR A 232 36.61 20.37 6.24
N ALA A 233 35.66 21.24 6.56
CA ALA A 233 35.78 22.54 7.22
C ALA A 233 34.39 23.17 7.34
N ALA A 234 33.80 23.26 8.47
CA ALA A 234 33.99 24.13 9.61
C ALA A 234 33.30 25.50 9.48
N ARG A 235 32.23 25.62 10.31
CA ARG A 235 31.84 26.80 11.11
C ARG A 235 31.58 28.14 10.43
N THR A 236 30.40 28.66 10.63
CA THR A 236 29.98 29.66 11.65
C THR A 236 28.61 30.16 11.26
N GLY A 237 27.66 30.28 12.08
CA GLY A 237 27.30 31.19 13.08
C GLY A 237 25.81 31.43 13.05
N ALA A 238 25.11 31.15 14.14
CA ALA A 238 23.73 31.58 14.33
C ALA A 238 23.65 33.13 14.46
N PRO A 239 22.48 33.67 14.15
CA PRO A 239 21.85 34.44 15.23
C PRO A 239 20.39 34.07 15.49
N THR A 240 20.09 34.11 16.75
CA THR A 240 18.77 34.10 17.37
C THR A 240 17.83 35.14 16.78
N ALA A 241 16.59 34.71 16.48
CA ALA A 241 15.45 35.59 16.36
C ALA A 241 14.27 35.03 17.16
N GLN A 242 13.61 35.93 17.83
CA GLN A 242 12.60 35.72 18.85
C GLN A 242 11.25 35.26 18.27
N SER A 243 10.57 34.53 19.13
CA SER A 243 9.16 34.13 19.13
C SER A 243 8.17 35.04 18.41
N ALA A 244 7.44 34.45 17.50
CA ALA A 244 6.07 34.80 17.15
C ALA A 244 5.21 33.54 17.32
N GLY A 245 4.02 33.69 17.90
CA GLY A 245 3.19 32.67 18.48
C GLY A 245 2.93 31.44 17.61
N ALA A 246 3.37 30.31 18.07
CA ALA A 246 3.00 29.01 17.51
C ALA A 246 1.53 28.71 17.86
N ALA A 247 0.70 28.59 16.84
CA ALA A 247 -0.55 27.85 16.98
C ALA A 247 -0.20 26.47 17.53
N VAL A 248 -0.86 26.07 18.60
CA VAL A 248 -0.67 24.75 19.24
C VAL A 248 -1.21 23.71 18.25
N VAL A 249 -0.31 23.18 17.42
CA VAL A 249 -0.56 21.92 16.74
C VAL A 249 -0.56 20.87 17.84
N GLU A 250 -1.70 20.26 18.13
CA GLU A 250 -1.74 19.10 19.00
C GLU A 250 -0.69 18.10 18.49
N PRO A 251 0.22 17.65 19.36
CA PRO A 251 1.23 16.68 18.94
C PRO A 251 0.50 15.44 18.41
N PRO A 252 0.98 14.83 17.32
CA PRO A 252 0.35 13.64 16.75
C PRO A 252 0.19 12.59 17.86
N ALA A 253 -1.02 12.05 18.00
CA ALA A 253 -1.35 11.11 19.05
C ALA A 253 -0.34 9.96 19.08
N VAL A 254 0.23 9.70 20.25
CA VAL A 254 1.24 8.64 20.44
C VAL A 254 0.62 7.29 20.02
N PRO A 255 1.16 6.59 19.02
CA PRO A 255 0.57 5.35 18.52
C PRO A 255 0.65 4.24 19.57
N ARG A 256 -0.51 3.66 19.93
CA ARG A 256 -0.64 2.55 20.86
C ARG A 256 -1.43 1.43 20.19
N LEU A 257 -0.75 0.67 19.33
CA LEU A 257 -1.39 -0.30 18.44
C LEU A 257 -1.35 -1.75 18.96
N LEU A 258 -0.82 -1.99 20.16
CA LEU A 258 -0.80 -3.35 20.73
C LEU A 258 -2.22 -3.86 20.99
N PRO A 259 -2.53 -5.10 20.60
CA PRO A 259 -3.77 -5.78 21.03
C PRO A 259 -3.83 -5.93 22.55
N GLY A 260 -5.03 -6.14 23.11
CA GLY A 260 -5.19 -6.37 24.54
C GLY A 260 -4.40 -7.59 25.03
N ALA A 261 -3.75 -7.48 26.18
CA ALA A 261 -3.09 -8.63 26.82
C ALA A 261 -4.13 -9.54 27.50
N ILE A 262 -3.90 -10.86 27.46
CA ILE A 262 -4.75 -11.81 28.16
C ILE A 262 -4.44 -11.84 29.66
N ALA A 263 -5.49 -11.96 30.49
CA ALA A 263 -5.35 -11.96 31.95
C ALA A 263 -4.77 -13.27 32.53
N ASP A 264 -4.94 -14.37 31.82
CA ASP A 264 -4.53 -15.73 32.19
C ASP A 264 -3.19 -16.15 31.56
N PHE A 265 -2.33 -15.19 31.24
CA PHE A 265 -0.97 -15.47 30.76
C PHE A 265 -0.18 -16.25 31.82
N ALA A 266 0.42 -17.39 31.44
CA ALA A 266 1.08 -18.32 32.36
C ALA A 266 2.35 -18.95 31.76
N GLY A 267 3.26 -19.38 32.60
CA GLY A 267 4.31 -20.36 32.32
C GLY A 267 5.43 -19.91 31.38
N ARG A 268 5.75 -18.60 31.30
CA ARG A 268 6.83 -18.09 30.45
C ARG A 268 7.69 -17.02 31.13
N ASP A 269 7.73 -17.00 32.48
CA ASP A 269 8.35 -15.91 33.24
C ASP A 269 9.84 -15.77 32.99
N GLU A 270 10.60 -16.88 32.93
CA GLU A 270 12.04 -16.86 32.63
C GLU A 270 12.30 -16.36 31.21
N LEU A 271 11.50 -16.80 30.26
CA LEU A 271 11.60 -16.38 28.87
C LEU A 271 11.25 -14.90 28.70
N LEU A 272 10.20 -14.43 29.40
CA LEU A 272 9.85 -13.00 29.46
C LEU A 272 10.98 -12.16 30.00
N ALA A 273 11.62 -12.60 31.10
CA ALA A 273 12.76 -11.88 31.68
C ALA A 273 13.94 -11.79 30.70
N SER A 274 14.28 -12.90 30.03
CA SER A 274 15.35 -12.93 29.02
C SER A 274 15.06 -12.04 27.81
N LEU A 275 13.83 -12.11 27.28
CA LEU A 275 13.40 -11.28 26.15
C LEU A 275 13.35 -9.79 26.51
N LYS A 276 12.93 -9.48 27.74
CA LYS A 276 12.91 -8.13 28.27
C LYS A 276 14.33 -7.57 28.38
N GLU A 277 15.26 -8.32 28.94
CA GLU A 277 16.67 -7.96 28.99
C GLU A 277 17.26 -7.74 27.60
N ALA A 278 16.94 -8.61 26.62
CA ALA A 278 17.42 -8.48 25.25
C ALA A 278 16.94 -7.21 24.55
N LEU A 279 15.72 -6.73 24.88
CA LEU A 279 15.15 -5.49 24.34
C LEU A 279 15.53 -4.24 25.12
N GLU A 280 15.91 -4.36 26.40
CA GLU A 280 16.27 -3.25 27.30
C GLU A 280 17.78 -2.95 27.37
N ARG A 281 18.66 -3.85 26.90
CA ARG A 281 20.12 -3.65 26.99
C ARG A 281 20.54 -2.33 26.35
N ASP A 282 20.80 -1.34 27.18
CA ASP A 282 21.46 -0.11 26.77
C ASP A 282 22.95 -0.39 26.55
N THR A 283 23.34 -0.60 25.31
CA THR A 283 24.77 -0.62 24.94
C THR A 283 25.17 0.79 24.58
N GLU A 284 25.89 1.46 25.44
CA GLU A 284 26.36 2.85 25.31
C GLU A 284 27.18 3.14 24.03
N SER A 285 27.44 2.16 23.18
CA SER A 285 28.27 2.28 21.98
C SER A 285 27.76 1.51 20.75
N SER A 286 26.50 1.04 20.72
CA SER A 286 26.00 0.27 19.57
C SER A 286 24.98 1.04 18.76
N TYR A 287 25.33 1.41 17.53
CA TYR A 287 24.39 1.91 16.50
C TYR A 287 23.54 0.79 15.90
N ALA A 288 23.70 -0.46 16.37
CA ALA A 288 23.01 -1.62 15.82
C ALA A 288 21.53 -1.65 16.22
N LEU A 289 20.67 -1.90 15.25
CA LEU A 289 19.25 -2.12 15.48
C LEU A 289 19.04 -3.40 16.32
N ARG A 290 18.22 -3.31 17.36
CA ARG A 290 17.87 -4.46 18.20
C ARG A 290 16.67 -5.19 17.62
N ILE A 291 16.90 -6.40 17.10
CA ILE A 291 15.85 -7.25 16.54
C ILE A 291 15.78 -8.54 17.36
N VAL A 292 14.60 -8.82 17.90
CA VAL A 292 14.32 -10.08 18.61
C VAL A 292 13.27 -10.85 17.82
N SER A 293 13.60 -12.06 17.38
CA SER A 293 12.70 -12.94 16.65
C SER A 293 12.24 -14.09 17.55
N ILE A 294 10.93 -14.20 17.76
CA ILE A 294 10.28 -15.32 18.47
C ILE A 294 9.78 -16.32 17.43
N THR A 295 10.37 -17.51 17.41
CA THR A 295 10.02 -18.56 16.46
C THR A 295 9.37 -19.77 17.16
N GLY A 296 8.58 -20.55 16.43
CA GLY A 296 7.95 -21.77 16.98
C GLY A 296 6.68 -22.17 16.23
N ARG A 297 6.09 -23.30 16.65
CA ARG A 297 4.91 -23.89 16.00
C ARG A 297 3.65 -23.00 16.15
N GLY A 298 2.62 -23.25 15.30
CA GLY A 298 1.31 -22.63 15.45
C GLY A 298 0.65 -23.00 16.79
N GLY A 299 0.02 -22.03 17.46
CA GLY A 299 -0.69 -22.29 18.72
C GLY A 299 0.15 -22.38 19.99
N VAL A 300 1.49 -22.23 19.93
CA VAL A 300 2.37 -22.24 21.13
C VAL A 300 2.31 -20.93 21.94
N GLY A 301 1.65 -19.88 21.41
CA GLY A 301 1.48 -18.62 22.12
C GLY A 301 2.50 -17.52 21.75
N LYS A 302 3.14 -17.55 20.58
CA LYS A 302 4.10 -16.51 20.10
C LYS A 302 3.52 -15.11 20.15
N THR A 303 2.39 -14.90 19.48
CA THR A 303 1.70 -13.62 19.43
C THR A 303 1.32 -13.15 20.84
N THR A 304 0.80 -14.07 21.67
CA THR A 304 0.41 -13.77 23.05
C THR A 304 1.61 -13.31 23.89
N LEU A 305 2.74 -14.02 23.75
CA LEU A 305 3.99 -13.66 24.43
C LEU A 305 4.49 -12.27 23.95
N ALA A 306 4.50 -12.03 22.65
CA ALA A 306 4.96 -10.75 22.07
C ALA A 306 4.09 -9.57 22.54
N VAL A 307 2.77 -9.75 22.57
CA VAL A 307 1.82 -8.73 23.05
C VAL A 307 2.01 -8.49 24.55
N HIS A 308 2.13 -9.54 25.36
CA HIS A 308 2.34 -9.43 26.80
C HIS A 308 3.66 -8.74 27.12
N LEU A 309 4.75 -9.10 26.42
CA LEU A 309 6.06 -8.44 26.52
C LEU A 309 5.95 -6.96 26.11
N GLY A 310 5.28 -6.66 25.00
CA GLY A 310 5.08 -5.30 24.54
C GLY A 310 4.36 -4.41 25.57
N HIS A 311 3.31 -4.93 26.23
CA HIS A 311 2.64 -4.22 27.32
C HIS A 311 3.53 -4.04 28.54
N SER A 312 4.33 -5.04 28.90
CA SER A 312 5.25 -4.94 30.04
C SER A 312 6.36 -3.89 29.81
N LEU A 313 6.70 -3.61 28.56
CA LEU A 313 7.71 -2.64 28.14
C LEU A 313 7.12 -1.27 27.78
N ALA A 314 5.80 -1.07 27.79
CA ALA A 314 5.14 0.14 27.30
C ALA A 314 5.68 1.44 27.91
N ASN A 315 6.03 1.42 29.20
CA ASN A 315 6.59 2.59 29.90
C ASN A 315 8.02 2.95 29.45
N ARG A 316 8.74 2.01 28.83
CA ARG A 316 10.11 2.23 28.32
C ARG A 316 10.11 2.89 26.93
N PHE A 317 8.99 2.81 26.22
CA PHE A 317 8.80 3.34 24.86
C PHE A 317 7.70 4.41 24.86
N PRO A 318 7.98 5.61 25.40
CA PRO A 318 6.98 6.66 25.61
C PRO A 318 6.38 7.19 24.30
N ASP A 319 7.14 7.14 23.20
CA ASP A 319 6.70 7.64 21.88
C ASP A 319 5.80 6.65 21.15
N GLY A 320 5.52 5.49 21.75
CA GLY A 320 4.48 4.58 21.30
C GLY A 320 4.90 3.15 21.04
N GLN A 321 3.88 2.34 20.69
CA GLN A 321 4.05 0.94 20.30
C GLN A 321 3.32 0.70 18.98
N MET A 322 4.07 0.26 17.99
CA MET A 322 3.55 -0.15 16.68
C MET A 322 3.29 -1.66 16.68
N PHE A 323 2.18 -2.09 16.11
CA PHE A 323 1.86 -3.50 15.92
C PHE A 323 1.33 -3.73 14.51
N ALA A 324 1.87 -4.74 13.83
CA ALA A 324 1.35 -5.18 12.54
C ALA A 324 1.35 -6.70 12.44
N LYS A 325 0.24 -7.27 11.97
CA LYS A 325 0.22 -8.63 11.45
C LYS A 325 0.78 -8.63 10.04
N LEU A 326 1.69 -9.55 9.74
CA LEU A 326 2.35 -9.67 8.45
C LEU A 326 1.68 -10.71 7.54
N ARG A 327 0.77 -11.51 8.09
CA ARG A 327 -0.01 -12.51 7.38
C ARG A 327 -1.51 -12.21 7.50
N GLY A 328 -2.18 -12.27 6.37
CA GLY A 328 -3.64 -12.11 6.31
C GLY A 328 -4.38 -13.39 6.77
N PRO A 329 -5.72 -13.33 6.85
CA PRO A 329 -6.55 -14.46 7.32
C PRO A 329 -6.44 -15.71 6.46
N SER A 330 -6.29 -15.56 5.15
CA SER A 330 -6.05 -16.65 4.18
C SER A 330 -4.61 -17.14 4.13
N ALA A 331 -3.82 -16.83 5.17
CA ALA A 331 -2.38 -17.09 5.24
C ALA A 331 -1.52 -16.41 4.15
N GLN A 332 -2.09 -15.53 3.35
CA GLN A 332 -1.35 -14.76 2.35
C GLN A 332 -0.52 -13.64 2.98
N PRO A 333 0.67 -13.34 2.42
CA PRO A 333 1.49 -12.22 2.88
C PRO A 333 0.75 -10.89 2.74
N ILE A 334 0.81 -10.05 3.77
CA ILE A 334 0.41 -8.65 3.63
C ILE A 334 1.61 -7.89 3.06
N LEU A 335 1.38 -7.16 1.98
CA LEU A 335 2.45 -6.39 1.33
C LEU A 335 3.06 -5.35 2.30
N PRO A 336 4.38 -5.24 2.39
CA PRO A 336 5.05 -4.27 3.25
C PRO A 336 4.63 -2.83 2.96
N THR A 337 4.28 -2.49 1.71
CA THR A 337 3.75 -1.18 1.30
C THR A 337 2.50 -0.78 2.08
N ARG A 338 1.58 -1.72 2.33
CA ARG A 338 0.35 -1.48 3.11
C ARG A 338 0.63 -1.29 4.60
N ILE A 339 1.62 -2.03 5.12
CA ILE A 339 2.01 -1.91 6.53
C ILE A 339 2.70 -0.57 6.76
N LEU A 340 3.62 -0.17 5.87
CA LEU A 340 4.27 1.14 5.91
C LEU A 340 3.25 2.26 5.80
N GLU A 341 2.29 2.17 4.90
CA GLU A 341 1.21 3.14 4.79
C GLU A 341 0.45 3.30 6.11
N ARG A 342 0.06 2.19 6.74
CA ARG A 342 -0.60 2.22 8.05
C ARG A 342 0.28 2.86 9.12
N PHE A 343 1.57 2.50 9.17
CA PHE A 343 2.51 3.06 10.14
C PHE A 343 2.72 4.56 9.92
N LEU A 344 2.91 4.99 8.68
CA LEU A 344 3.07 6.39 8.33
C LEU A 344 1.83 7.23 8.68
N ARG A 345 0.61 6.69 8.45
CA ARG A 345 -0.64 7.35 8.89
C ARG A 345 -0.70 7.51 10.40
N CYS A 346 -0.35 6.47 11.15
CA CYS A 346 -0.31 6.55 12.62
C CYS A 346 0.73 7.56 13.12
N LEU A 347 1.78 7.84 12.32
CA LEU A 347 2.79 8.87 12.61
C LEU A 347 2.38 10.26 12.11
N GLY A 348 1.19 10.41 11.50
CA GLY A 348 0.63 11.70 11.10
C GLY A 348 0.81 12.04 9.62
N ILE A 349 1.27 11.10 8.77
CA ILE A 349 1.37 11.34 7.33
C ILE A 349 0.00 11.14 6.66
N PRO A 350 -0.54 12.16 6.01
CA PRO A 350 -1.82 12.07 5.31
C PRO A 350 -1.70 11.23 4.01
N GLY A 351 -2.81 10.68 3.55
CA GLY A 351 -2.85 9.87 2.34
C GLY A 351 -2.37 10.59 1.09
N SER A 352 -2.65 11.89 0.98
CA SER A 352 -2.21 12.75 -0.13
C SER A 352 -0.70 13.03 -0.15
N ALA A 353 0.00 12.85 0.99
CA ALA A 353 1.46 12.96 1.08
C ALA A 353 2.15 11.60 1.19
N MET A 354 1.42 10.51 0.92
CA MET A 354 1.96 9.16 0.96
C MET A 354 2.81 8.89 -0.28
N PRO A 355 4.11 8.55 -0.12
CA PRO A 355 4.96 8.23 -1.25
C PRO A 355 4.44 7.04 -2.07
N SER A 356 4.74 7.02 -3.37
CA SER A 356 4.23 6.01 -4.29
C SER A 356 5.02 4.70 -4.25
N THR A 357 6.33 4.77 -3.95
CA THR A 357 7.21 3.61 -3.94
C THR A 357 7.44 3.06 -2.53
N ILE A 358 7.81 1.79 -2.42
CA ILE A 358 8.10 1.15 -1.12
C ILE A 358 9.36 1.72 -0.49
N GLU A 359 10.35 2.06 -1.32
CA GLU A 359 11.62 2.64 -0.92
C GLU A 359 11.39 3.98 -0.22
N GLU A 360 10.68 4.89 -0.86
CA GLU A 360 10.35 6.21 -0.31
C GLU A 360 9.52 6.11 0.98
N ARG A 361 8.57 5.16 1.04
CA ARG A 361 7.78 4.90 2.27
C ARG A 361 8.67 4.41 3.40
N ALA A 362 9.59 3.51 3.11
CA ALA A 362 10.52 2.98 4.10
C ALA A 362 11.52 4.05 4.58
N GLU A 363 12.02 4.90 3.68
CA GLU A 363 12.88 6.03 4.03
C GLU A 363 12.14 7.05 4.90
N LEU A 364 10.91 7.42 4.51
CA LEU A 364 10.08 8.34 5.28
C LEU A 364 9.77 7.76 6.68
N PHE A 365 9.45 6.46 6.75
CA PHE A 365 9.24 5.78 8.03
C PHE A 365 10.48 5.84 8.92
N ARG A 366 11.67 5.50 8.39
CA ARG A 366 12.93 5.56 9.13
C ARG A 366 13.22 6.96 9.64
N ASN A 367 13.02 7.98 8.81
CA ASN A 367 13.20 9.38 9.19
C ASN A 367 12.27 9.81 10.35
N LEU A 368 10.99 9.42 10.28
CA LEU A 368 10.00 9.80 11.30
C LEU A 368 10.24 9.13 12.67
N VAL A 369 10.85 7.95 12.68
CA VAL A 369 11.11 7.21 13.92
C VAL A 369 12.55 7.36 14.44
N ALA A 370 13.43 8.05 13.69
CA ALA A 370 14.87 8.13 13.99
C ALA A 370 15.17 8.61 15.42
N ASP A 371 14.47 9.66 15.87
CA ASP A 371 14.66 10.28 17.17
C ASP A 371 13.63 9.82 18.22
N ARG A 372 12.78 8.83 17.90
CA ARG A 372 11.72 8.34 18.78
C ARG A 372 12.14 7.08 19.53
N ARG A 373 11.58 6.89 20.71
CA ARG A 373 11.71 5.67 21.52
C ARG A 373 10.44 4.85 21.40
N MET A 374 10.37 3.98 20.40
CA MET A 374 9.18 3.20 20.06
C MET A 374 9.48 1.72 20.03
N LEU A 375 8.49 0.88 20.39
CA LEU A 375 8.56 -0.55 20.20
C LEU A 375 7.78 -0.95 18.92
N ILE A 376 8.41 -1.70 18.04
CA ILE A 376 7.78 -2.22 16.81
C ILE A 376 7.57 -3.72 16.96
N VAL A 377 6.32 -4.19 16.85
CA VAL A 377 5.95 -5.61 16.93
C VAL A 377 5.41 -6.05 15.57
N LEU A 378 6.09 -7.01 14.95
CA LEU A 378 5.75 -7.59 13.65
C LEU A 378 5.32 -9.05 13.87
N ASP A 379 4.01 -9.31 13.75
CA ASP A 379 3.42 -10.60 14.09
C ASP A 379 3.19 -11.50 12.87
N ASP A 380 3.53 -12.79 13.00
CA ASP A 380 3.41 -13.87 12.00
C ASP A 380 4.12 -13.55 10.67
N ALA A 381 5.40 -13.15 10.75
CA ALA A 381 6.27 -12.94 9.60
C ALA A 381 6.48 -14.23 8.80
N ILE A 382 6.52 -14.09 7.47
CA ILE A 382 6.68 -15.23 6.55
C ILE A 382 8.15 -15.43 6.23
N ASP A 383 8.81 -14.37 5.83
CA ASP A 383 10.21 -14.34 5.40
C ASP A 383 10.90 -13.02 5.77
N GLU A 384 12.18 -12.94 5.49
CA GLU A 384 13.03 -11.79 5.79
C GLU A 384 12.75 -10.61 4.86
N GLU A 385 12.38 -10.86 3.62
CA GLU A 385 12.14 -9.82 2.63
C GLU A 385 10.95 -8.94 3.05
N GLN A 386 9.89 -9.57 3.57
CA GLN A 386 8.73 -8.88 4.10
C GLN A 386 9.10 -7.95 5.27
N VAL A 387 10.04 -8.38 6.13
CA VAL A 387 10.45 -7.65 7.33
C VAL A 387 11.40 -6.49 7.01
N ARG A 388 12.35 -6.66 6.09
CA ARG A 388 13.42 -5.69 5.80
C ARG A 388 12.92 -4.27 5.55
N TRP A 389 11.81 -4.13 4.83
CA TRP A 389 11.21 -2.83 4.54
C TRP A 389 10.61 -2.12 5.75
N LEU A 390 10.27 -2.90 6.80
CA LEU A 390 9.60 -2.42 8.01
C LEU A 390 10.57 -2.10 9.15
N LEU A 391 11.87 -2.33 8.94
CA LEU A 391 12.89 -2.09 9.97
C LEU A 391 13.19 -0.59 10.10
N PRO A 392 13.17 -0.07 11.34
CA PRO A 392 13.62 1.29 11.61
C PRO A 392 15.15 1.42 11.43
N GLY A 393 15.63 2.64 11.24
CA GLY A 393 17.06 2.94 11.14
C GLY A 393 17.74 3.27 12.48
N SER A 394 16.98 3.24 13.59
CA SER A 394 17.45 3.72 14.89
C SER A 394 17.50 2.61 15.94
N SER A 395 18.58 2.56 16.72
CA SER A 395 18.72 1.66 17.88
C SER A 395 17.70 1.92 19.00
N ASN A 396 17.06 3.11 19.00
CA ASN A 396 16.05 3.50 19.97
C ASN A 396 14.67 2.82 19.70
N CYS A 397 14.52 2.20 18.54
CA CYS A 397 13.30 1.54 18.12
C CYS A 397 13.51 0.02 17.97
N PRO A 398 13.58 -0.75 19.06
CA PRO A 398 13.74 -2.20 18.96
C PRO A 398 12.55 -2.84 18.24
N VAL A 399 12.83 -3.96 17.55
CA VAL A 399 11.85 -4.72 16.77
C VAL A 399 11.66 -6.09 17.37
N LEU A 400 10.42 -6.45 17.66
CA LEU A 400 10.00 -7.78 18.10
C LEU A 400 9.23 -8.44 16.99
N ILE A 401 9.72 -9.58 16.51
CA ILE A 401 9.14 -10.31 15.39
C ILE A 401 8.62 -11.66 15.89
N THR A 402 7.44 -12.10 15.45
CA THR A 402 7.02 -13.48 15.61
C THR A 402 6.98 -14.17 14.24
N SER A 403 7.45 -15.40 14.14
CA SER A 403 7.43 -16.18 12.90
C SER A 403 7.23 -17.69 13.18
N ARG A 404 6.81 -18.42 12.17
CA ARG A 404 6.75 -19.89 12.20
C ARG A 404 8.06 -20.53 11.74
N SER A 405 8.85 -19.80 10.95
CA SER A 405 10.17 -20.18 10.45
C SER A 405 11.28 -19.34 11.08
N ARG A 406 12.51 -19.84 11.03
CA ARG A 406 13.67 -19.05 11.46
C ARG A 406 14.00 -18.02 10.39
N LEU A 407 14.10 -16.74 10.80
CA LEU A 407 14.49 -15.64 9.93
C LEU A 407 16.02 -15.46 9.97
N ALA A 408 16.75 -16.42 9.41
CA ALA A 408 18.21 -16.48 9.49
C ALA A 408 18.92 -15.40 8.63
N GLY A 409 18.24 -14.87 7.63
CA GLY A 409 18.76 -13.82 6.75
C GLY A 409 18.61 -12.37 7.26
N LEU A 410 18.13 -12.17 8.50
CA LEU A 410 18.09 -10.86 9.16
C LEU A 410 19.33 -10.70 10.04
N GLU A 411 20.27 -9.86 9.60
CA GLU A 411 21.50 -9.58 10.33
C GLU A 411 21.23 -8.96 11.69
N GLY A 412 22.00 -9.36 12.70
CA GLY A 412 21.87 -8.83 14.07
C GLY A 412 20.64 -9.31 14.85
N THR A 413 19.88 -10.28 14.33
CA THR A 413 18.67 -10.79 15.00
C THR A 413 19.01 -11.77 16.11
N SER A 414 18.53 -11.51 17.33
CA SER A 414 18.49 -12.48 18.42
C SER A 414 17.27 -13.38 18.24
N SER A 415 17.49 -14.64 17.85
CA SER A 415 16.40 -15.59 17.61
C SER A 415 16.16 -16.47 18.83
N VAL A 416 14.92 -16.48 19.32
CA VAL A 416 14.46 -17.30 20.43
C VAL A 416 13.39 -18.26 19.93
N GLN A 417 13.65 -19.54 20.04
CA GLN A 417 12.69 -20.59 19.69
C GLN A 417 11.83 -20.91 20.91
N ILE A 418 10.50 -20.83 20.74
CA ILE A 418 9.57 -21.30 21.77
C ILE A 418 8.92 -22.62 21.37
N ASP A 419 8.91 -23.52 22.33
CA ASP A 419 8.31 -24.85 22.21
C ASP A 419 6.95 -24.91 22.91
N VAL A 420 6.27 -26.06 22.84
CA VAL A 420 5.06 -26.32 23.63
C VAL A 420 5.34 -26.13 25.13
N PHE A 421 4.32 -26.00 25.94
CA PHE A 421 4.49 -25.86 27.38
C PHE A 421 5.17 -27.10 27.99
N SER A 422 5.94 -26.91 29.06
CA SER A 422 6.27 -28.03 29.97
C SER A 422 4.99 -28.50 30.68
N THR A 423 5.04 -29.65 31.28
CA THR A 423 3.89 -30.17 32.07
C THR A 423 3.52 -29.21 33.19
N GLU A 424 4.52 -28.59 33.84
CA GLU A 424 4.34 -27.63 34.93
C GLU A 424 3.67 -26.36 34.40
N GLN A 425 4.13 -25.80 33.28
CA GLN A 425 3.57 -24.60 32.63
C GLN A 425 2.11 -24.86 32.18
N ALA A 426 1.84 -26.02 31.64
CA ALA A 426 0.51 -26.45 31.23
C ALA A 426 -0.44 -26.62 32.45
N LEU A 427 0.06 -27.17 33.55
CA LEU A 427 -0.69 -27.25 34.83
C LEU A 427 -0.97 -25.86 35.41
N GLU A 428 0.00 -24.95 35.31
CA GLU A 428 -0.16 -23.55 35.74
C GLU A 428 -1.28 -22.85 34.94
N LEU A 429 -1.27 -22.99 33.61
CA LEU A 429 -2.32 -22.44 32.77
C LEU A 429 -3.70 -22.99 33.15
N LEU A 430 -3.82 -24.33 33.28
CA LEU A 430 -5.07 -24.96 33.67
C LEU A 430 -5.51 -24.51 35.08
N SER A 431 -4.58 -24.39 36.02
CA SER A 431 -4.86 -23.93 37.38
C SER A 431 -5.35 -22.48 37.42
N ARG A 432 -4.80 -21.61 36.59
CA ARG A 432 -5.29 -20.21 36.46
C ARG A 432 -6.71 -20.12 35.92
N ILE A 433 -7.06 -21.01 34.96
CA ILE A 433 -8.39 -20.98 34.32
C ILE A 433 -9.43 -21.77 35.11
N LEU A 434 -9.09 -22.96 35.64
CA LEU A 434 -10.03 -23.89 36.26
C LEU A 434 -10.03 -23.85 37.80
N GLY A 435 -9.03 -23.20 38.39
CA GLY A 435 -8.78 -23.19 39.82
C GLY A 435 -7.83 -24.30 40.27
N SER A 436 -6.91 -23.95 41.18
CA SER A 436 -5.88 -24.89 41.65
C SER A 436 -6.43 -26.07 42.38
N GLU A 437 -7.49 -25.90 43.17
CA GLU A 437 -8.15 -26.99 43.93
C GLU A 437 -8.70 -28.08 43.02
N ARG A 438 -9.38 -27.70 41.93
CA ARG A 438 -9.92 -28.62 40.92
C ARG A 438 -8.84 -29.43 40.20
N ILE A 439 -7.72 -28.79 39.88
CA ILE A 439 -6.60 -29.46 39.21
C ILE A 439 -5.89 -30.42 40.13
N HIS A 440 -5.69 -30.06 41.42
CA HIS A 440 -5.05 -30.91 42.39
C HIS A 440 -5.93 -32.14 42.74
N SER A 441 -7.23 -31.99 42.82
CA SER A 441 -8.17 -33.08 43.12
C SER A 441 -8.25 -34.13 42.01
N GLU A 442 -8.00 -33.76 40.77
CA GLU A 442 -8.04 -34.65 39.59
C GLU A 442 -6.69 -34.67 38.82
N LEU A 443 -5.55 -34.51 39.52
CA LEU A 443 -4.24 -34.39 38.92
C LEU A 443 -3.92 -35.46 37.85
N PRO A 444 -4.20 -36.77 38.02
CA PRO A 444 -3.95 -37.74 36.96
C PRO A 444 -4.74 -37.45 35.69
N SER A 445 -5.96 -36.96 35.80
CA SER A 445 -6.80 -36.60 34.64
C SER A 445 -6.33 -35.30 34.00
N ALA A 446 -5.85 -34.34 34.77
CA ALA A 446 -5.23 -33.12 34.27
C ALA A 446 -3.97 -33.42 33.44
N LEU A 447 -3.09 -34.26 33.96
CA LEU A 447 -1.88 -34.71 33.24
C LEU A 447 -2.25 -35.44 31.94
N GLN A 448 -3.30 -36.23 31.94
CA GLN A 448 -3.79 -36.88 30.73
C GLN A 448 -4.34 -35.90 29.70
N LEU A 449 -5.12 -34.88 30.13
CA LEU A 449 -5.59 -33.82 29.27
C LEU A 449 -4.44 -33.06 28.64
N ILE A 450 -3.43 -32.72 29.43
CA ILE A 450 -2.23 -32.00 28.94
C ILE A 450 -1.56 -32.82 27.85
N LYS A 451 -1.37 -34.13 28.08
CA LYS A 451 -0.80 -35.01 27.06
C LYS A 451 -1.69 -35.14 25.82
N LEU A 452 -3.00 -35.23 26.00
CA LEU A 452 -3.98 -35.31 24.91
C LEU A 452 -4.06 -34.01 24.10
N CYS A 453 -3.81 -32.87 24.69
CA CYS A 453 -3.68 -31.53 24.03
C CYS A 453 -2.29 -31.29 23.43
N GLY A 454 -1.34 -32.22 23.55
CA GLY A 454 0.04 -32.05 23.07
C GLY A 454 0.80 -30.92 23.73
N ASN A 455 0.47 -30.58 24.98
CA ASN A 455 1.05 -29.44 25.71
C ASN A 455 0.89 -28.08 25.00
N LEU A 456 -0.01 -28.01 24.02
CA LEU A 456 -0.18 -26.80 23.20
C LEU A 456 -1.08 -25.79 23.91
N ALA A 457 -0.58 -24.57 24.14
CA ALA A 457 -1.26 -23.52 24.89
C ALA A 457 -2.69 -23.26 24.39
N LEU A 458 -2.89 -23.20 23.07
CA LEU A 458 -4.20 -22.97 22.46
C LEU A 458 -5.15 -24.14 22.73
N ALA A 459 -4.70 -25.38 22.57
CA ALA A 459 -5.54 -26.56 22.82
C ALA A 459 -5.96 -26.66 24.28
N LEU A 460 -5.03 -26.42 25.19
CA LEU A 460 -5.30 -26.40 26.63
C LEU A 460 -6.32 -25.35 27.02
N ARG A 461 -6.20 -24.14 26.42
CA ARG A 461 -7.13 -23.05 26.68
C ARG A 461 -8.54 -23.36 26.22
N ILE A 462 -8.70 -23.95 25.02
CA ILE A 462 -9.99 -24.38 24.48
C ILE A 462 -10.64 -25.42 25.40
N VAL A 463 -9.87 -26.42 25.82
CA VAL A 463 -10.35 -27.48 26.74
C VAL A 463 -10.73 -26.87 28.09
N ALA A 464 -9.89 -26.00 28.63
CA ALA A 464 -10.16 -25.33 29.89
C ALA A 464 -11.44 -24.46 29.86
N ALA A 465 -11.62 -23.67 28.82
CA ALA A 465 -12.83 -22.87 28.65
C ALA A 465 -14.10 -23.74 28.68
N ARG A 466 -14.05 -24.92 28.03
CA ARG A 466 -15.20 -25.83 28.05
C ARG A 466 -15.46 -26.46 29.41
N LEU A 467 -14.40 -26.70 30.18
CA LEU A 467 -14.52 -27.20 31.55
C LEU A 467 -15.05 -26.11 32.52
N VAL A 468 -14.75 -24.83 32.24
CA VAL A 468 -15.33 -23.68 32.95
C VAL A 468 -16.85 -23.61 32.72
N THR A 469 -17.30 -23.75 31.49
CA THR A 469 -18.74 -23.71 31.16
C THR A 469 -19.49 -24.96 31.66
N ARG A 470 -18.76 -26.02 32.07
CA ARG A 470 -19.33 -27.30 32.59
C ARG A 470 -18.66 -27.70 33.88
N PRO A 471 -18.86 -27.00 34.96
CA PRO A 471 -18.16 -27.23 36.23
C PRO A 471 -18.43 -28.62 36.83
N HIS A 472 -19.55 -29.25 36.48
CA HIS A 472 -19.94 -30.61 36.94
C HIS A 472 -19.27 -31.74 36.13
N TRP A 473 -18.48 -31.46 35.10
CA TRP A 473 -17.74 -32.50 34.37
C TRP A 473 -16.41 -32.76 35.04
N PRO A 474 -16.13 -34.02 35.41
CA PRO A 474 -14.76 -34.37 35.84
C PRO A 474 -13.79 -34.28 34.69
N LEU A 475 -12.53 -33.95 34.98
CA LEU A 475 -11.45 -33.87 33.98
C LEU A 475 -11.28 -35.20 33.23
N SER A 476 -11.51 -36.34 33.93
CA SER A 476 -11.48 -37.66 33.36
C SER A 476 -12.46 -37.87 32.21
N LYS A 477 -13.65 -37.28 32.30
CA LYS A 477 -14.67 -37.33 31.23
C LYS A 477 -14.21 -36.58 29.99
N MET A 478 -13.58 -35.44 30.18
CA MET A 478 -13.00 -34.64 29.10
C MET A 478 -11.85 -35.41 28.43
N ALA A 479 -10.94 -36.01 29.22
CA ALA A 479 -9.84 -36.82 28.73
C ALA A 479 -10.32 -38.06 27.94
N ALA A 480 -11.40 -38.72 28.42
CA ALA A 480 -11.99 -39.85 27.70
C ALA A 480 -12.51 -39.46 26.30
N ARG A 481 -13.09 -38.26 26.16
CA ARG A 481 -13.60 -37.75 24.88
C ARG A 481 -12.51 -37.36 23.89
N LEU A 482 -11.37 -36.90 24.38
CA LEU A 482 -10.21 -36.56 23.55
C LEU A 482 -9.43 -37.79 23.03
N ARG A 483 -9.74 -38.98 23.52
CA ARG A 483 -9.06 -40.24 23.08
C ARG A 483 -9.53 -40.74 21.72
N ASP A 484 -10.64 -40.29 21.18
CA ASP A 484 -11.12 -40.74 19.87
C ASP A 484 -10.24 -40.20 18.74
N GLU A 485 -9.46 -41.14 18.17
CA GLU A 485 -8.38 -40.84 17.23
C GLU A 485 -8.84 -40.55 15.79
N ARG A 486 -10.10 -40.80 15.45
CA ARG A 486 -10.58 -40.70 14.06
C ARG A 486 -10.73 -39.29 13.49
N GLN A 487 -10.51 -38.28 14.30
CA GLN A 487 -10.69 -36.90 13.94
C GLN A 487 -9.43 -36.03 14.20
N ARG A 488 -8.26 -36.56 14.01
CA ARG A 488 -6.99 -35.84 14.17
C ARG A 488 -6.69 -35.02 12.93
N LEU A 489 -6.24 -33.76 13.11
CA LEU A 489 -5.65 -32.94 12.05
C LEU A 489 -4.36 -33.62 11.56
N ASP A 490 -4.40 -34.24 10.38
CA ASP A 490 -3.29 -35.03 9.85
C ASP A 490 -2.00 -34.23 9.60
N GLU A 491 -2.12 -32.93 9.40
CA GLU A 491 -0.98 -32.04 9.17
C GLU A 491 -0.34 -31.46 10.44
N LEU A 492 -0.94 -31.66 11.60
CA LEU A 492 -0.31 -31.32 12.89
C LEU A 492 0.39 -32.55 13.50
N THR A 493 0.57 -33.59 12.71
CA THR A 493 1.26 -34.82 13.05
C THR A 493 2.78 -34.69 12.92
N HIS A 494 3.42 -33.98 13.84
CA HIS A 494 4.74 -34.36 14.30
C HIS A 494 4.70 -34.50 15.83
N GLY A 495 4.38 -35.67 16.30
CA GLY A 495 4.61 -36.12 17.69
C GLY A 495 3.62 -35.61 18.74
N GLY A 496 2.35 -35.24 18.41
CA GLY A 496 1.45 -34.73 19.43
C GLY A 496 -0.03 -34.81 19.11
N VAL A 497 -0.78 -35.14 20.08
CA VAL A 497 -2.22 -35.27 20.19
C VAL A 497 -2.96 -34.03 19.73
N GLY A 498 -4.01 -34.22 18.93
CA GLY A 498 -4.50 -33.21 18.03
C GLY A 498 -5.32 -32.06 18.62
N VAL A 499 -4.95 -30.86 18.20
CA VAL A 499 -5.79 -29.65 18.28
C VAL A 499 -7.15 -29.88 17.61
N ARG A 500 -7.20 -30.65 16.50
CA ARG A 500 -8.44 -31.07 15.82
C ARG A 500 -9.41 -31.79 16.77
N ALA A 501 -8.91 -32.72 17.62
CA ALA A 501 -9.77 -33.43 18.57
C ALA A 501 -10.39 -32.47 19.61
N GLY A 502 -9.59 -31.48 20.07
CA GLY A 502 -10.10 -30.45 20.98
C GLY A 502 -11.15 -29.56 20.30
N LEU A 503 -10.87 -29.08 19.09
CA LEU A 503 -11.80 -28.26 18.30
C LEU A 503 -13.04 -29.03 17.90
N ALA A 504 -12.90 -30.28 17.44
CA ALA A 504 -13.99 -31.16 17.07
C ALA A 504 -14.99 -31.37 18.23
N MET A 505 -14.44 -31.56 19.43
CA MET A 505 -15.30 -31.75 20.61
C MET A 505 -16.04 -30.51 21.01
N VAL A 506 -15.43 -29.31 20.87
CA VAL A 506 -16.11 -28.04 21.10
C VAL A 506 -17.21 -27.89 20.05
N TYR A 507 -16.86 -28.06 18.77
CA TYR A 507 -17.76 -27.93 17.63
C TYR A 507 -18.96 -28.87 17.71
N GLN A 508 -18.76 -30.16 17.99
CA GLN A 508 -19.85 -31.14 18.14
C GLN A 508 -20.80 -30.83 19.29
N GLY A 509 -20.37 -30.07 20.27
CA GLY A 509 -21.21 -29.65 21.37
C GLY A 509 -21.95 -28.33 21.18
N LEU A 510 -21.77 -27.66 20.05
CA LEU A 510 -22.52 -26.44 19.73
C LEU A 510 -23.94 -26.78 19.28
N PRO A 511 -24.90 -25.86 19.44
CA PRO A 511 -26.18 -25.91 18.72
C PRO A 511 -25.98 -25.92 17.19
N SER A 512 -26.96 -26.46 16.47
CA SER A 512 -26.91 -26.61 14.98
C SER A 512 -26.58 -25.30 14.26
N ASP A 513 -27.19 -24.19 14.70
CA ASP A 513 -27.02 -22.88 14.06
C ASP A 513 -25.65 -22.28 14.39
N ALA A 514 -25.11 -22.50 15.58
CA ALA A 514 -23.75 -22.13 15.93
C ALA A 514 -22.72 -22.97 15.14
N GLN A 515 -22.98 -24.25 14.92
CA GLN A 515 -22.15 -25.08 14.02
C GLN A 515 -22.18 -24.53 12.57
N ARG A 516 -23.36 -24.17 12.08
CA ARG A 516 -23.53 -23.60 10.73
C ARG A 516 -22.83 -22.25 10.60
N LEU A 517 -23.02 -21.35 11.58
CA LEU A 517 -22.28 -20.07 11.60
C LEU A 517 -20.77 -20.27 11.65
N PHE A 518 -20.29 -21.16 12.53
CA PHE A 518 -18.88 -21.48 12.64
C PHE A 518 -18.26 -21.86 11.28
N ARG A 519 -18.89 -22.79 10.55
CA ARG A 519 -18.43 -23.20 9.23
C ARG A 519 -18.39 -22.02 8.25
N ARG A 520 -19.48 -21.25 8.20
CA ARG A 520 -19.63 -20.18 7.20
C ARG A 520 -18.75 -18.96 7.48
N LEU A 521 -18.39 -18.70 8.74
CA LEU A 521 -17.43 -17.65 9.08
C LEU A 521 -16.07 -17.86 8.43
N SER A 522 -15.66 -19.11 8.21
CA SER A 522 -14.41 -19.42 7.55
C SER A 522 -14.38 -19.10 6.05
N MET A 523 -15.53 -18.85 5.44
CA MET A 523 -15.62 -18.39 4.06
C MET A 523 -15.14 -16.95 3.90
N LEU A 524 -15.19 -16.14 4.95
CA LEU A 524 -14.76 -14.76 4.92
C LEU A 524 -13.24 -14.67 4.91
N GLU A 525 -12.69 -13.99 3.92
CA GLU A 525 -11.26 -13.67 3.87
C GLU A 525 -10.88 -12.48 4.77
N ALA A 526 -11.86 -11.70 5.23
CA ALA A 526 -11.66 -10.60 6.16
C ALA A 526 -11.03 -11.11 7.47
N ALA A 527 -10.03 -10.36 7.97
CA ALA A 527 -9.35 -10.68 9.22
C ALA A 527 -10.28 -10.55 10.43
N GLU A 528 -11.13 -9.52 10.37
CA GLU A 528 -12.06 -9.13 11.41
C GLU A 528 -13.38 -8.78 10.75
N PHE A 529 -14.48 -8.93 11.48
CA PHE A 529 -15.83 -8.62 11.00
C PHE A 529 -16.69 -8.06 12.13
N SER A 530 -17.74 -7.33 11.78
CA SER A 530 -18.76 -6.83 12.70
C SER A 530 -19.82 -7.91 12.98
N SER A 531 -20.55 -7.78 14.09
CA SER A 531 -21.57 -8.78 14.51
C SER A 531 -22.66 -9.01 13.46
N TRP A 532 -23.09 -7.96 12.76
CA TRP A 532 -24.15 -8.05 11.75
C TRP A 532 -23.84 -9.05 10.61
N VAL A 533 -22.55 -9.34 10.36
CA VAL A 533 -22.10 -10.28 9.31
C VAL A 533 -22.64 -11.70 9.53
N ALA A 534 -22.92 -12.07 10.79
CA ALA A 534 -23.52 -13.36 11.13
C ALA A 534 -24.90 -13.56 10.50
N ALA A 535 -25.69 -12.48 10.37
CA ALA A 535 -27.05 -12.53 9.85
C ALA A 535 -27.11 -13.01 8.38
N PRO A 536 -26.41 -12.39 7.41
CA PRO A 536 -26.41 -12.88 6.04
C PRO A 536 -25.71 -14.24 5.88
N LEU A 537 -24.82 -14.64 6.78
CA LEU A 537 -24.24 -15.98 6.79
C LEU A 537 -25.29 -17.03 7.16
N LEU A 538 -26.16 -16.75 8.10
CA LEU A 538 -27.19 -17.68 8.58
C LEU A 538 -28.52 -17.56 7.83
N ASP A 539 -28.79 -16.41 7.21
CA ASP A 539 -30.09 -16.05 6.60
C ASP A 539 -31.21 -15.90 7.67
N VAL A 540 -30.90 -15.16 8.73
CA VAL A 540 -31.80 -14.89 9.85
C VAL A 540 -31.70 -13.42 10.27
N ALA A 541 -32.58 -12.97 11.18
CA ALA A 541 -32.56 -11.61 11.72
C ALA A 541 -31.23 -11.33 12.47
N VAL A 542 -30.80 -10.07 12.50
CA VAL A 542 -29.48 -9.69 13.08
C VAL A 542 -29.42 -10.04 14.57
N GLY A 543 -30.46 -9.76 15.36
CA GLY A 543 -30.44 -10.09 16.79
C GLY A 543 -30.27 -11.59 17.06
N GLU A 544 -30.99 -12.42 16.29
CA GLU A 544 -30.88 -13.89 16.41
C GLU A 544 -29.45 -14.36 16.02
N ALA A 545 -28.89 -13.78 14.97
CA ALA A 545 -27.53 -14.11 14.52
C ALA A 545 -26.46 -13.66 15.53
N GLU A 546 -26.65 -12.50 16.17
CA GLU A 546 -25.77 -12.00 17.24
C GLU A 546 -25.79 -12.94 18.44
N ASP A 547 -26.94 -13.45 18.87
CA ASP A 547 -27.04 -14.45 19.95
C ASP A 547 -26.28 -15.74 19.59
N VAL A 548 -26.39 -16.19 18.34
CA VAL A 548 -25.64 -17.36 17.85
C VAL A 548 -24.12 -17.10 17.81
N LEU A 549 -23.70 -15.89 17.46
CA LEU A 549 -22.30 -15.50 17.45
C LEU A 549 -21.69 -15.53 18.87
N GLU A 550 -22.45 -15.08 19.87
CA GLU A 550 -22.01 -15.09 21.27
C GLU A 550 -21.77 -16.52 21.78
N PHE A 551 -22.52 -17.53 21.33
CA PHE A 551 -22.20 -18.93 21.62
C PHE A 551 -20.81 -19.35 21.12
N LEU A 552 -20.37 -18.81 19.97
CA LEU A 552 -19.03 -19.09 19.44
C LEU A 552 -17.95 -18.35 20.25
N VAL A 553 -18.25 -17.16 20.75
CA VAL A 553 -17.35 -16.40 21.64
C VAL A 553 -17.20 -17.13 22.98
N ASP A 554 -18.30 -17.53 23.60
CA ASP A 554 -18.30 -18.32 24.85
C ASP A 554 -17.53 -19.64 24.70
N ALA A 555 -17.63 -20.28 23.53
CA ALA A 555 -16.88 -21.48 23.21
C ALA A 555 -15.40 -21.22 22.87
N GLN A 556 -14.93 -19.97 22.91
CA GLN A 556 -13.55 -19.55 22.55
C GLN A 556 -13.16 -19.96 21.12
N LEU A 557 -14.12 -20.03 20.21
CA LEU A 557 -13.91 -20.27 18.79
C LEU A 557 -13.83 -18.98 18.00
N VAL A 558 -14.43 -17.91 18.52
CA VAL A 558 -14.37 -16.55 17.98
C VAL A 558 -13.79 -15.63 19.05
N ASP A 559 -12.78 -14.86 18.68
CA ASP A 559 -12.21 -13.81 19.52
C ASP A 559 -12.99 -12.50 19.32
N VAL A 560 -13.18 -11.73 20.41
CA VAL A 560 -13.75 -10.38 20.39
C VAL A 560 -12.67 -9.38 20.77
N GLU A 561 -12.48 -8.36 19.95
CA GLU A 561 -11.60 -7.23 20.24
C GLU A 561 -12.44 -5.97 20.47
N VAL A 562 -12.32 -5.40 21.66
CA VAL A 562 -13.02 -4.17 22.04
C VAL A 562 -11.98 -3.07 22.26
N ALA A 563 -11.82 -2.19 21.31
CA ALA A 563 -10.98 -1.01 21.44
C ALA A 563 -11.80 0.16 22.04
N LYS A 564 -11.17 0.98 22.89
CA LYS A 564 -11.84 2.11 23.54
C LYS A 564 -12.45 3.07 22.49
N GLY A 565 -13.75 3.23 22.52
CA GLY A 565 -14.49 4.08 21.60
C GLY A 565 -14.70 3.49 20.20
N ARG A 566 -14.39 2.22 19.97
CA ARG A 566 -14.71 1.46 18.75
C ARG A 566 -15.75 0.38 19.06
N ARG A 567 -16.44 -0.08 18.01
CA ARG A 567 -17.35 -1.23 18.11
C ARG A 567 -16.57 -2.52 18.26
N PRO A 568 -17.17 -3.53 18.91
CA PRO A 568 -16.58 -4.86 18.98
C PRO A 568 -16.28 -5.41 17.58
N ARG A 569 -15.09 -5.98 17.41
CA ARG A 569 -14.70 -6.69 16.18
C ARG A 569 -14.48 -8.17 16.52
N TYR A 570 -14.94 -9.03 15.64
CA TYR A 570 -14.89 -10.48 15.82
C TYR A 570 -13.89 -11.08 14.85
N ARG A 571 -13.17 -12.12 15.27
CA ARG A 571 -12.21 -12.82 14.40
C ARG A 571 -12.12 -14.29 14.73
N LEU A 572 -11.81 -15.12 13.72
CA LEU A 572 -11.39 -16.50 13.89
C LEU A 572 -9.88 -16.56 14.03
N HIS A 573 -9.39 -17.26 15.07
CA HIS A 573 -7.97 -17.60 15.16
C HIS A 573 -7.57 -18.52 13.99
N ASP A 574 -6.34 -18.39 13.48
CA ASP A 574 -5.89 -19.09 12.26
C ASP A 574 -6.13 -20.60 12.28
N LEU A 575 -5.82 -21.30 13.41
CA LEU A 575 -6.04 -22.75 13.54
C LEU A 575 -7.53 -23.11 13.59
N VAL A 576 -8.33 -22.26 14.22
CA VAL A 576 -9.77 -22.44 14.29
C VAL A 576 -10.39 -22.24 12.91
N ARG A 577 -9.89 -21.28 12.14
CA ARG A 577 -10.29 -21.03 10.74
C ARG A 577 -10.02 -22.25 9.85
N VAL A 578 -8.82 -22.85 9.94
CA VAL A 578 -8.48 -24.07 9.18
C VAL A 578 -9.45 -25.21 9.50
N TYR A 579 -9.72 -25.46 10.79
CA TYR A 579 -10.68 -26.48 11.18
C TYR A 579 -12.10 -26.16 10.69
N SER A 580 -12.50 -24.91 10.76
CA SER A 580 -13.80 -24.46 10.28
C SER A 580 -13.95 -24.66 8.76
N GLN A 581 -12.87 -24.42 7.97
CA GLN A 581 -12.84 -24.68 6.52
C GLN A 581 -12.97 -26.17 6.20
N GLU A 582 -12.35 -27.07 6.99
CA GLU A 582 -12.53 -28.52 6.84
C GLU A 582 -14.00 -28.91 7.08
N CYS A 583 -14.61 -28.41 8.17
CA CYS A 583 -16.02 -28.66 8.47
C CYS A 583 -16.93 -28.09 7.38
N LEU A 584 -16.61 -26.93 6.81
CA LEU A 584 -17.34 -26.34 5.70
C LEU A 584 -17.25 -27.23 4.45
N ALA A 585 -16.06 -27.75 4.14
CA ALA A 585 -15.85 -28.64 3.00
C ALA A 585 -16.62 -29.95 3.09
N GLU A 586 -16.78 -30.46 4.31
CA GLU A 586 -17.48 -31.70 4.60
C GLU A 586 -19.01 -31.57 4.55
N HIS A 587 -19.56 -30.40 4.98
CA HIS A 587 -20.99 -30.27 5.25
C HIS A 587 -21.74 -29.38 4.24
N GLU A 588 -21.06 -28.56 3.46
CA GLU A 588 -21.69 -27.62 2.53
C GLU A 588 -21.08 -27.71 1.13
N ASN A 589 -21.96 -27.83 0.12
CA ASN A 589 -21.51 -27.92 -1.27
C ASN A 589 -21.11 -26.55 -1.85
N THR A 590 -20.45 -26.55 -3.02
CA THR A 590 -19.93 -25.33 -3.65
C THR A 590 -21.03 -24.32 -4.03
N ALA A 591 -22.20 -24.80 -4.43
CA ALA A 591 -23.32 -23.94 -4.83
C ALA A 591 -23.92 -23.20 -3.62
N GLU A 592 -24.10 -23.93 -2.49
CA GLU A 592 -24.56 -23.32 -1.24
C GLU A 592 -23.59 -22.24 -0.75
N ARG A 593 -22.29 -22.52 -0.79
CA ARG A 593 -21.25 -21.55 -0.42
C ARG A 593 -21.29 -20.30 -1.30
N ALA A 594 -21.48 -20.46 -2.62
CA ALA A 594 -21.56 -19.34 -3.54
C ALA A 594 -22.76 -18.44 -3.23
N VAL A 595 -23.91 -19.01 -2.91
CA VAL A 595 -25.13 -18.25 -2.53
C VAL A 595 -24.90 -17.48 -1.24
N VAL A 596 -24.34 -18.13 -0.21
CA VAL A 596 -24.06 -17.47 1.08
C VAL A 596 -23.04 -16.35 0.91
N LEU A 597 -21.98 -16.59 0.16
CA LEU A 597 -20.93 -15.58 -0.10
C LEU A 597 -21.53 -14.38 -0.86
N CYS A 598 -22.30 -14.61 -1.90
CA CYS A 598 -22.98 -13.56 -2.64
C CYS A 598 -23.87 -12.71 -1.72
N ARG A 599 -24.64 -13.33 -0.81
CA ARG A 599 -25.52 -12.64 0.15
C ARG A 599 -24.71 -11.74 1.10
N VAL A 600 -23.64 -12.25 1.67
CA VAL A 600 -22.79 -11.47 2.59
C VAL A 600 -22.15 -10.27 1.88
N LEU A 601 -21.55 -10.50 0.71
CA LEU A 601 -20.90 -9.43 -0.06
C LEU A 601 -21.92 -8.38 -0.54
N SER A 602 -23.11 -8.81 -0.90
CA SER A 602 -24.23 -7.92 -1.27
C SER A 602 -24.74 -7.09 -0.08
N THR A 603 -24.66 -7.61 1.16
CA THR A 603 -24.99 -6.85 2.36
C THR A 603 -23.95 -5.76 2.63
N TRP A 604 -22.65 -6.03 2.41
CA TRP A 604 -21.64 -4.98 2.42
C TRP A 604 -21.93 -3.91 1.39
N LEU A 605 -22.26 -4.29 0.14
CA LEU A 605 -22.63 -3.33 -0.91
C LEU A 605 -23.80 -2.43 -0.48
N LEU A 606 -24.87 -2.99 0.06
CA LEU A 606 -26.00 -2.22 0.60
C LEU A 606 -25.57 -1.19 1.65
N LEU A 607 -24.75 -1.62 2.61
CA LEU A 607 -24.27 -0.73 3.67
C LEU A 607 -23.32 0.35 3.14
N VAL A 608 -22.48 0.03 2.16
CA VAL A 608 -21.58 1.02 1.51
C VAL A 608 -22.41 2.06 0.75
N GLU A 609 -23.44 1.66 0.01
CA GLU A 609 -24.34 2.58 -0.69
C GLU A 609 -25.09 3.50 0.28
N GLU A 610 -25.59 2.95 1.37
CA GLU A 610 -26.30 3.75 2.38
C GLU A 610 -25.32 4.69 3.13
N ALA A 611 -24.11 4.24 3.43
CA ALA A 611 -23.06 5.07 4.01
C ALA A 611 -22.67 6.22 3.07
N HIS A 612 -22.54 5.94 1.75
CA HIS A 612 -22.32 6.97 0.73
C HIS A 612 -23.46 7.98 0.73
N ARG A 613 -24.73 7.51 0.68
CA ARG A 613 -25.91 8.37 0.65
C ARG A 613 -25.98 9.30 1.87
N ARG A 614 -25.66 8.79 3.05
CA ARG A 614 -25.64 9.59 4.30
C ARG A 614 -24.47 10.57 4.35
N ALA A 615 -23.30 10.18 3.83
CA ALA A 615 -22.11 11.03 3.82
C ALA A 615 -22.19 12.15 2.78
N TYR A 616 -22.77 11.89 1.60
CA TYR A 616 -22.81 12.84 0.47
C TYR A 616 -24.17 13.50 0.23
N GLY A 617 -25.23 12.99 0.83
CA GLY A 617 -26.56 13.55 0.69
C GLY A 617 -27.30 13.14 -0.60
N GLY A 618 -26.91 12.04 -1.23
CA GLY A 618 -27.60 11.46 -2.40
C GLY A 618 -26.72 10.56 -3.28
N ASP A 619 -27.35 9.76 -4.12
CA ASP A 619 -26.73 8.76 -5.03
C ASP A 619 -26.40 9.30 -6.43
N HIS A 620 -26.56 10.58 -6.66
CA HIS A 620 -26.76 11.19 -7.99
C HIS A 620 -25.59 11.12 -8.96
N THR A 621 -24.41 10.64 -8.55
CA THR A 621 -23.21 10.60 -9.40
C THR A 621 -22.58 9.24 -9.50
N LEU A 622 -23.20 8.19 -8.94
CA LEU A 622 -22.71 6.83 -8.99
C LEU A 622 -23.40 6.03 -10.10
N ILE A 623 -22.60 5.21 -10.77
CA ILE A 623 -23.06 4.19 -11.71
C ILE A 623 -23.24 2.90 -10.90
N HIS A 624 -24.47 2.46 -10.71
CA HIS A 624 -24.78 1.24 -9.97
C HIS A 624 -24.90 0.03 -10.89
N GLY A 625 -24.47 -1.11 -10.39
CA GLY A 625 -24.66 -2.41 -11.00
C GLY A 625 -26.03 -3.03 -10.72
N THR A 626 -26.21 -4.22 -11.25
CA THR A 626 -27.42 -5.04 -11.03
C THR A 626 -27.23 -6.09 -9.93
N ALA A 627 -26.14 -6.02 -9.16
CA ALA A 627 -25.87 -6.90 -8.04
C ALA A 627 -27.04 -6.86 -7.02
N PRO A 628 -27.38 -7.97 -6.35
CA PRO A 628 -28.50 -7.98 -5.42
C PRO A 628 -28.25 -7.10 -4.19
N ARG A 629 -29.31 -6.44 -3.71
CA ARG A 629 -29.34 -5.65 -2.46
C ARG A 629 -30.31 -6.34 -1.49
N PRO A 630 -29.81 -7.20 -0.59
CA PRO A 630 -30.67 -7.87 0.37
C PRO A 630 -31.27 -6.87 1.35
N ALA A 631 -32.51 -7.10 1.76
CA ALA A 631 -33.14 -6.26 2.78
C ALA A 631 -32.45 -6.42 4.14
N LEU A 632 -32.15 -5.31 4.78
CA LEU A 632 -31.67 -5.25 6.16
C LEU A 632 -32.58 -4.31 6.95
N ASP A 633 -32.81 -4.61 8.23
CA ASP A 633 -33.64 -3.78 9.09
C ASP A 633 -33.07 -2.35 9.20
N GLU A 634 -33.95 -1.36 9.04
CA GLU A 634 -33.55 0.06 9.08
C GLU A 634 -32.87 0.42 10.42
N SER A 635 -33.35 -0.17 11.53
CA SER A 635 -32.72 0.01 12.85
C SER A 635 -31.29 -0.50 12.93
N VAL A 636 -30.94 -1.54 12.18
CA VAL A 636 -29.58 -2.06 12.05
C VAL A 636 -28.73 -1.11 11.22
N ILE A 637 -29.27 -0.65 10.09
CA ILE A 637 -28.61 0.34 9.22
C ILE A 637 -28.33 1.62 10.02
N ASP A 638 -29.29 2.12 10.78
CA ASP A 638 -29.13 3.32 11.61
C ASP A 638 -28.09 3.12 12.72
N ARG A 639 -28.08 1.95 13.35
CA ARG A 639 -27.08 1.60 14.35
C ARG A 639 -25.69 1.52 13.74
N GLU A 640 -25.56 0.85 12.60
CA GLU A 640 -24.26 0.65 11.94
C GLU A 640 -23.74 1.95 11.33
N LEU A 641 -24.58 2.75 10.72
CA LEU A 641 -24.23 3.97 10.01
C LEU A 641 -24.56 5.26 10.80
N ALA A 642 -24.58 5.21 12.13
CA ALA A 642 -24.74 6.41 12.96
C ALA A 642 -23.64 7.46 12.72
N ASP A 643 -22.42 7.01 12.35
CA ASP A 643 -21.31 7.80 11.83
C ASP A 643 -20.79 7.10 10.57
N PRO A 644 -21.27 7.47 9.37
CA PRO A 644 -20.94 6.77 8.13
C PRO A 644 -19.45 6.83 7.78
N LEU A 645 -18.78 7.96 8.08
CA LEU A 645 -17.37 8.14 7.77
C LEU A 645 -16.48 7.25 8.64
N ARG A 646 -16.80 7.17 9.92
CA ARG A 646 -16.12 6.29 10.83
C ARG A 646 -16.36 4.82 10.50
N TRP A 647 -17.58 4.46 10.11
CA TRP A 647 -17.90 3.11 9.66
C TRP A 647 -17.06 2.69 8.46
N PHE A 648 -16.91 3.58 7.46
CA PHE A 648 -16.03 3.35 6.32
C PHE A 648 -14.60 3.05 6.74
N GLU A 649 -14.06 3.81 7.68
CA GLU A 649 -12.70 3.61 8.17
C GLU A 649 -12.54 2.29 8.94
N ASP A 650 -13.51 1.96 9.79
CA ASP A 650 -13.50 0.72 10.57
C ASP A 650 -13.69 -0.53 9.66
N GLU A 651 -14.49 -0.46 8.59
CA GLU A 651 -14.73 -1.56 7.64
C GLU A 651 -13.76 -1.59 6.45
N ARG A 652 -12.91 -0.60 6.26
CA ARG A 652 -12.04 -0.45 5.09
C ARG A 652 -11.31 -1.74 4.69
N ALA A 653 -10.66 -2.39 5.64
CA ALA A 653 -9.90 -3.63 5.37
C ALA A 653 -10.81 -4.78 4.90
N SER A 654 -11.98 -4.90 5.53
CA SER A 654 -13.01 -5.89 5.18
C SER A 654 -13.59 -5.62 3.79
N LEU A 655 -13.85 -4.36 3.45
CA LEU A 655 -14.41 -3.94 2.17
C LEU A 655 -13.44 -4.18 1.01
N ILE A 656 -12.16 -3.83 1.17
CA ILE A 656 -11.13 -4.12 0.16
C ILE A 656 -10.98 -5.63 -0.04
N THR A 657 -11.06 -6.39 1.04
CA THR A 657 -11.02 -7.85 0.98
C THR A 657 -12.27 -8.42 0.32
N ALA A 658 -13.45 -7.83 0.54
CA ALA A 658 -14.69 -8.21 -0.10
C ALA A 658 -14.64 -8.04 -1.63
N VAL A 659 -14.06 -6.94 -2.13
CA VAL A 659 -13.83 -6.75 -3.58
C VAL A 659 -12.94 -7.87 -4.14
N ARG A 660 -11.85 -8.21 -3.45
CA ARG A 660 -10.94 -9.28 -3.88
C ARG A 660 -11.63 -10.63 -3.86
N GLN A 661 -12.40 -10.91 -2.82
CA GLN A 661 -13.13 -12.16 -2.66
C GLN A 661 -14.24 -12.30 -3.70
N ALA A 662 -14.96 -11.22 -4.03
CA ALA A 662 -15.92 -11.21 -5.13
C ALA A 662 -15.26 -11.55 -6.47
N ALA A 663 -14.08 -10.96 -6.75
CA ALA A 663 -13.30 -11.26 -7.95
C ALA A 663 -12.88 -12.74 -8.01
N GLY A 664 -12.33 -13.28 -6.90
CA GLY A 664 -11.91 -14.67 -6.78
C GLY A 664 -13.06 -15.68 -6.93
N ALA A 665 -14.28 -15.27 -6.57
CA ALA A 665 -15.50 -16.07 -6.72
C ALA A 665 -16.17 -15.91 -8.11
N GLY A 666 -15.64 -15.07 -9.00
CA GLY A 666 -16.23 -14.80 -10.32
C GLY A 666 -17.51 -13.97 -10.29
N LEU A 667 -17.79 -13.28 -9.18
CA LEU A 667 -18.95 -12.40 -8.99
C LEU A 667 -18.62 -11.00 -9.53
N ASP A 668 -18.39 -10.88 -10.82
CA ASP A 668 -17.89 -9.69 -11.48
C ASP A 668 -18.81 -8.47 -11.31
N GLU A 669 -20.12 -8.66 -11.42
CA GLU A 669 -21.11 -7.59 -11.25
C GLU A 669 -21.04 -6.98 -9.83
N LEU A 670 -20.99 -7.83 -8.81
CA LEU A 670 -20.85 -7.41 -7.42
C LEU A 670 -19.46 -6.80 -7.13
N CYS A 671 -18.42 -7.34 -7.78
CA CYS A 671 -17.04 -6.88 -7.61
C CYS A 671 -16.86 -5.44 -8.06
N TRP A 672 -17.30 -5.11 -9.30
CA TRP A 672 -17.14 -3.76 -9.82
C TRP A 672 -18.08 -2.75 -9.15
N ASP A 673 -19.31 -3.16 -8.82
CA ASP A 673 -20.28 -2.30 -8.15
C ASP A 673 -19.79 -1.89 -6.75
N LEU A 674 -19.31 -2.87 -5.97
CA LEU A 674 -18.70 -2.61 -4.66
C LEU A 674 -17.44 -1.73 -4.79
N ALA A 675 -16.56 -2.03 -5.75
CA ALA A 675 -15.35 -1.24 -5.95
C ALA A 675 -15.67 0.22 -6.28
N LEU A 676 -16.65 0.46 -7.16
CA LEU A 676 -17.06 1.82 -7.55
C LEU A 676 -17.68 2.59 -6.38
N THR A 677 -18.54 1.94 -5.59
CA THR A 677 -19.19 2.59 -4.44
C THR A 677 -18.18 2.97 -3.35
N LEU A 678 -17.04 2.24 -3.24
CA LEU A 678 -15.94 2.56 -2.32
C LEU A 678 -15.15 3.82 -2.69
N VAL A 679 -15.34 4.39 -3.87
CA VAL A 679 -14.66 5.63 -4.30
C VAL A 679 -14.88 6.76 -3.29
N THR A 680 -16.07 6.84 -2.70
CA THR A 680 -16.39 7.77 -1.61
C THR A 680 -15.36 7.74 -0.46
N LEU A 681 -15.08 6.54 0.06
CA LEU A 681 -14.07 6.33 1.10
C LEU A 681 -12.68 6.75 0.62
N PHE A 682 -12.31 6.31 -0.59
CA PHE A 682 -10.98 6.54 -1.13
C PHE A 682 -10.71 8.02 -1.41
N GLU A 683 -11.69 8.73 -1.96
CA GLU A 683 -11.61 10.16 -2.23
C GLU A 683 -11.48 10.97 -0.94
N MET A 684 -12.36 10.72 0.05
CA MET A 684 -12.39 11.50 1.29
C MET A 684 -11.12 11.37 2.12
N TYR A 685 -10.51 10.19 2.13
CA TYR A 685 -9.32 9.91 2.95
C TYR A 685 -8.01 9.85 2.14
N GLY A 686 -8.06 10.07 0.82
CA GLY A 686 -6.89 10.01 -0.07
C GLY A 686 -6.27 8.60 -0.14
N TYR A 687 -7.08 7.54 -0.17
CA TYR A 687 -6.63 6.15 -0.28
C TYR A 687 -6.43 5.74 -1.75
N PHE A 688 -5.62 6.47 -2.49
CA PHE A 688 -5.45 6.31 -3.94
C PHE A 688 -4.88 4.95 -4.34
N ASP A 689 -4.01 4.34 -3.53
CA ASP A 689 -3.48 3.00 -3.78
C ASP A 689 -4.56 1.91 -3.66
N ASP A 690 -5.45 2.03 -2.68
CA ASP A 690 -6.59 1.11 -2.51
C ASP A 690 -7.61 1.30 -3.63
N TRP A 691 -7.86 2.56 -4.02
CA TRP A 691 -8.69 2.88 -5.19
C TRP A 691 -8.15 2.17 -6.43
N ARG A 692 -6.89 2.38 -6.77
CA ARG A 692 -6.24 1.75 -7.92
C ARG A 692 -6.32 0.22 -7.82
N THR A 693 -5.91 -0.35 -6.70
CA THR A 693 -5.82 -1.81 -6.53
C THR A 693 -7.19 -2.48 -6.66
N THR A 694 -8.24 -1.95 -6.02
CA THR A 694 -9.60 -2.54 -6.09
C THR A 694 -10.18 -2.45 -7.48
N HIS A 695 -9.96 -1.33 -8.18
CA HIS A 695 -10.49 -1.12 -9.52
C HIS A 695 -9.72 -1.90 -10.60
N GLU A 696 -8.42 -2.10 -10.45
CA GLU A 696 -7.67 -2.98 -11.36
C GLU A 696 -8.08 -4.45 -11.20
N ILE A 697 -8.34 -4.91 -9.97
CA ILE A 697 -8.89 -6.25 -9.72
C ILE A 697 -10.28 -6.38 -10.37
N ALA A 698 -11.17 -5.41 -10.15
CA ALA A 698 -12.50 -5.42 -10.73
C ALA A 698 -12.47 -5.31 -12.27
N LEU A 699 -11.56 -4.50 -12.83
CA LEU A 699 -11.37 -4.42 -14.29
C LEU A 699 -10.88 -5.75 -14.89
N ALA A 700 -10.01 -6.47 -14.17
CA ALA A 700 -9.51 -7.76 -14.64
C ALA A 700 -10.63 -8.81 -14.70
N VAL A 701 -11.45 -8.92 -13.65
CA VAL A 701 -12.56 -9.90 -13.62
C VAL A 701 -13.68 -9.54 -14.59
N THR A 702 -14.03 -8.26 -14.76
CA THR A 702 -15.02 -7.82 -15.73
C THR A 702 -14.57 -8.06 -17.17
N ARG A 703 -13.26 -7.94 -17.46
CA ARG A 703 -12.68 -8.34 -18.77
C ARG A 703 -12.74 -9.84 -18.98
N HIS A 704 -12.41 -10.64 -17.96
CA HIS A 704 -12.45 -12.10 -18.05
C HIS A 704 -13.86 -12.61 -18.34
N ASN A 705 -14.89 -11.99 -17.74
CA ASN A 705 -16.30 -12.40 -17.89
C ASN A 705 -17.04 -11.64 -19.02
N ASP A 706 -16.33 -10.83 -19.82
CA ASP A 706 -16.89 -9.96 -20.88
C ASP A 706 -18.02 -9.02 -20.41
N ASN A 707 -17.96 -8.58 -19.15
CA ASN A 707 -18.89 -7.59 -18.59
C ASN A 707 -18.50 -6.19 -19.07
N ARG A 708 -19.01 -5.78 -20.22
CA ARG A 708 -18.69 -4.50 -20.88
C ARG A 708 -19.03 -3.29 -20.03
N ARG A 709 -20.19 -3.34 -19.34
CA ARG A 709 -20.62 -2.24 -18.46
C ARG A 709 -19.70 -2.07 -17.26
N GLY A 710 -19.32 -3.16 -16.61
CA GLY A 710 -18.35 -3.15 -15.50
C GLY A 710 -16.97 -2.67 -15.95
N GLN A 711 -16.51 -3.06 -17.17
CA GLN A 711 -15.27 -2.55 -17.74
C GLN A 711 -15.31 -1.02 -17.91
N ALA A 712 -16.43 -0.50 -18.46
CA ALA A 712 -16.62 0.93 -18.65
C ALA A 712 -16.59 1.69 -17.32
N ALA A 713 -17.31 1.19 -16.30
CA ALA A 713 -17.36 1.76 -14.96
C ALA A 713 -15.98 1.80 -14.29
N MET A 714 -15.19 0.73 -14.41
CA MET A 714 -13.83 0.68 -13.84
C MET A 714 -12.88 1.62 -14.57
N LEU A 715 -12.95 1.70 -15.91
CA LEU A 715 -12.14 2.64 -16.69
C LEU A 715 -12.51 4.09 -16.38
N TYR A 716 -13.80 4.40 -16.24
CA TYR A 716 -14.29 5.70 -15.81
C TYR A 716 -13.71 6.10 -14.44
N SER A 717 -13.79 5.22 -13.47
CA SER A 717 -13.30 5.51 -12.12
C SER A 717 -11.77 5.60 -12.05
N LEU A 718 -11.02 4.76 -12.76
CA LEU A 718 -9.56 4.88 -12.88
C LEU A 718 -9.18 6.17 -13.61
N GLY A 719 -9.97 6.61 -14.58
CA GLY A 719 -9.82 7.92 -15.23
C GLY A 719 -10.02 9.07 -14.24
N ALA A 720 -11.04 8.99 -13.38
CA ALA A 720 -11.26 9.96 -12.30
C ALA A 720 -10.09 9.96 -11.30
N LEU A 721 -9.57 8.79 -10.90
CA LEU A 721 -8.38 8.69 -10.06
C LEU A 721 -7.18 9.44 -10.67
N HIS A 722 -6.92 9.25 -11.97
CA HIS A 722 -5.84 9.96 -12.65
C HIS A 722 -6.09 11.47 -12.72
N MET A 723 -7.34 11.95 -12.74
CA MET A 723 -7.65 13.38 -12.60
C MET A 723 -7.27 13.90 -11.21
N PHE A 724 -7.55 13.15 -10.13
CA PHE A 724 -7.10 13.49 -8.78
C PHE A 724 -5.58 13.50 -8.63
N GLU A 725 -4.89 12.64 -9.37
CA GLU A 725 -3.42 12.61 -9.42
C GLU A 725 -2.82 13.64 -10.39
N TYR A 726 -3.64 14.46 -11.06
CA TYR A 726 -3.24 15.40 -12.14
C TYR A 726 -2.50 14.74 -13.32
N LYS A 727 -2.69 13.45 -13.54
CA LYS A 727 -2.19 12.68 -14.69
C LYS A 727 -3.19 12.76 -15.84
N LEU A 728 -3.27 13.92 -16.47
CA LEU A 728 -4.36 14.26 -17.40
C LEU A 728 -4.37 13.43 -18.69
N ASP A 729 -3.20 13.03 -19.18
CA ASP A 729 -3.10 12.17 -20.39
C ASP A 729 -3.51 10.74 -20.10
N GLU A 730 -3.13 10.20 -18.94
CA GLU A 730 -3.58 8.90 -18.46
C GLU A 730 -5.08 8.90 -18.16
N ALA A 731 -5.61 9.98 -17.58
CA ALA A 731 -7.05 10.15 -17.36
C ALA A 731 -7.81 10.06 -18.69
N ARG A 732 -7.36 10.79 -19.72
CA ARG A 732 -7.92 10.74 -21.06
C ARG A 732 -7.85 9.33 -21.66
N GLY A 733 -6.70 8.64 -21.50
CA GLY A 733 -6.49 7.27 -21.97
C GLY A 733 -7.42 6.24 -21.35
N ARG A 734 -8.03 6.55 -20.18
CA ARG A 734 -9.04 5.72 -19.53
C ARG A 734 -10.47 6.17 -19.84
N LEU A 735 -10.73 7.46 -19.82
CA LEU A 735 -12.07 8.02 -20.02
C LEU A 735 -12.59 7.85 -21.45
N GLY A 736 -11.71 7.97 -22.47
CA GLY A 736 -12.10 7.75 -23.87
C GLY A 736 -12.69 6.36 -24.10
N PRO A 737 -11.95 5.28 -23.82
CA PRO A 737 -12.50 3.91 -23.90
C PRO A 737 -13.72 3.66 -23.00
N ALA A 738 -13.83 4.34 -21.84
CA ALA A 738 -15.02 4.24 -21.00
C ALA A 738 -16.26 4.79 -21.71
N CYS A 739 -16.17 5.97 -22.36
CA CYS A 739 -17.25 6.56 -23.16
C CYS A 739 -17.68 5.63 -24.29
N GLU A 740 -16.71 5.00 -24.99
CA GLU A 740 -17.01 4.07 -26.09
C GLU A 740 -17.76 2.84 -25.60
N LEU A 741 -17.29 2.21 -24.51
CA LEU A 741 -17.93 1.03 -23.93
C LEU A 741 -19.33 1.33 -23.38
N PHE A 742 -19.53 2.47 -22.69
CA PHE A 742 -20.87 2.85 -22.22
C PHE A 742 -21.84 3.07 -23.39
N ARG A 743 -21.37 3.66 -24.49
CA ARG A 743 -22.16 3.83 -25.71
C ARG A 743 -22.52 2.47 -26.35
N GLU A 744 -21.57 1.53 -26.41
CA GLU A 744 -21.79 0.19 -26.94
C GLU A 744 -22.89 -0.58 -26.18
N VAL A 745 -22.92 -0.44 -24.86
CA VAL A 745 -23.91 -1.11 -24.00
C VAL A 745 -25.20 -0.30 -23.79
N GLY A 746 -25.28 0.92 -24.36
CA GLY A 746 -26.46 1.79 -24.26
C GLY A 746 -26.65 2.43 -22.86
N ASP A 747 -25.58 2.51 -22.03
CA ASP A 747 -25.64 3.18 -20.74
C ASP A 747 -25.42 4.70 -20.91
N VAL A 748 -26.52 5.40 -21.17
CA VAL A 748 -26.54 6.85 -21.41
C VAL A 748 -26.00 7.63 -20.21
N HIS A 749 -26.31 7.21 -18.99
CA HIS A 749 -25.83 7.85 -17.76
C HIS A 749 -24.31 7.71 -17.61
N GLY A 750 -23.79 6.49 -17.77
CA GLY A 750 -22.34 6.23 -17.71
C GLY A 750 -21.58 6.99 -18.80
N GLU A 751 -22.10 7.04 -20.06
CA GLU A 751 -21.49 7.82 -21.13
C GLU A 751 -21.45 9.31 -20.78
N ALA A 752 -22.53 9.86 -20.26
CA ALA A 752 -22.62 11.29 -19.88
C ALA A 752 -21.61 11.65 -18.79
N LEU A 753 -21.48 10.84 -17.75
CA LEU A 753 -20.52 11.05 -16.67
C LEU A 753 -19.07 10.95 -17.17
N ALA A 754 -18.78 10.00 -18.04
CA ALA A 754 -17.45 9.85 -18.63
C ALA A 754 -17.10 11.03 -19.57
N LEU A 755 -18.06 11.48 -20.40
CA LEU A 755 -17.90 12.68 -21.23
C LEU A 755 -17.69 13.94 -20.39
N ARG A 756 -18.44 14.13 -19.31
CA ARG A 756 -18.26 15.25 -18.38
C ARG A 756 -16.83 15.30 -17.86
N ASN A 757 -16.28 14.16 -17.41
CA ASN A 757 -14.91 14.09 -16.90
C ASN A 757 -13.87 14.30 -18.01
N LEU A 758 -14.12 13.78 -19.22
CA LEU A 758 -13.25 14.00 -20.37
C LEU A 758 -13.21 15.49 -20.76
N ALA A 759 -14.38 16.15 -20.78
CA ALA A 759 -14.48 17.58 -21.03
C ALA A 759 -13.78 18.41 -19.93
N PHE A 760 -13.80 17.95 -18.68
CA PHE A 760 -13.03 18.59 -17.61
C PHE A 760 -11.51 18.47 -17.86
N VAL A 761 -11.03 17.33 -18.29
CA VAL A 761 -9.62 17.12 -18.66
C VAL A 761 -9.24 18.07 -19.81
N ASP A 762 -10.10 18.18 -20.84
CA ASP A 762 -9.89 19.13 -21.97
C ASP A 762 -9.79 20.58 -21.52
N ARG A 763 -10.68 20.98 -20.62
CA ARG A 763 -10.66 22.35 -20.05
C ARG A 763 -9.35 22.64 -19.30
N ILE A 764 -8.88 21.70 -18.47
CA ILE A 764 -7.63 21.89 -17.71
C ILE A 764 -6.42 21.93 -18.63
N GLN A 765 -6.45 21.21 -19.76
CA GLN A 765 -5.40 21.24 -20.78
C GLN A 765 -5.52 22.42 -21.75
N GLY A 766 -6.49 23.31 -21.55
CA GLY A 766 -6.69 24.53 -22.35
C GLY A 766 -7.42 24.31 -23.69
N ARG A 767 -7.94 23.12 -23.96
CA ARG A 767 -8.76 22.79 -25.13
C ARG A 767 -10.22 23.19 -24.87
N LEU A 768 -10.47 24.51 -24.86
CA LEU A 768 -11.76 25.05 -24.41
C LEU A 768 -12.92 24.77 -25.38
N ASP A 769 -12.66 24.61 -26.66
CA ASP A 769 -13.71 24.31 -27.64
C ASP A 769 -14.15 22.85 -27.57
N GLU A 770 -13.22 21.94 -27.46
CA GLU A 770 -13.49 20.52 -27.24
C GLU A 770 -14.20 20.27 -25.89
N ALA A 771 -13.75 20.99 -24.84
CA ALA A 771 -14.39 20.93 -23.55
C ALA A 771 -15.84 21.40 -23.59
N MET A 772 -16.13 22.52 -24.27
CA MET A 772 -17.48 23.05 -24.42
C MET A 772 -18.37 22.05 -25.17
N ALA A 773 -17.92 21.53 -26.31
CA ALA A 773 -18.68 20.54 -27.10
C ALA A 773 -18.93 19.25 -26.30
N GLY A 774 -17.96 18.81 -25.50
CA GLY A 774 -18.10 17.66 -24.59
C GLY A 774 -19.14 17.91 -23.51
N TYR A 775 -19.12 19.09 -22.89
CA TYR A 775 -20.10 19.47 -21.87
C TYR A 775 -21.52 19.63 -22.43
N GLU A 776 -21.68 20.24 -23.60
CA GLU A 776 -22.99 20.37 -24.24
C GLU A 776 -23.61 19.01 -24.53
N LYS A 777 -22.83 18.06 -25.05
CA LYS A 777 -23.28 16.69 -25.28
C LYS A 777 -23.64 15.99 -23.97
N ALA A 778 -22.79 16.07 -22.95
CA ALA A 778 -23.05 15.49 -21.63
C ALA A 778 -24.31 16.10 -20.99
N LEU A 779 -24.53 17.41 -21.13
CA LEU A 779 -25.69 18.12 -20.57
C LEU A 779 -27.02 17.59 -21.13
N VAL A 780 -27.11 17.39 -22.44
CA VAL A 780 -28.29 16.80 -23.07
C VAL A 780 -28.60 15.43 -22.49
N MET A 781 -27.58 14.56 -22.41
CA MET A 781 -27.74 13.21 -21.89
C MET A 781 -28.11 13.19 -20.40
N LEU A 782 -27.50 14.06 -19.57
CA LEU A 782 -27.81 14.15 -18.14
C LEU A 782 -29.23 14.67 -17.88
N THR A 783 -29.73 15.58 -18.72
CA THR A 783 -31.10 16.06 -18.67
C THR A 783 -32.09 14.94 -19.01
N GLU A 784 -31.79 14.10 -20.01
CA GLU A 784 -32.60 12.93 -20.37
C GLU A 784 -32.72 11.89 -19.23
N VAL A 785 -31.62 11.65 -18.49
CA VAL A 785 -31.60 10.71 -17.36
C VAL A 785 -31.97 11.34 -16.01
N ASN A 786 -32.31 12.64 -16.00
CA ASN A 786 -32.69 13.42 -14.81
C ASN A 786 -31.62 13.48 -13.70
N ASP A 787 -30.31 13.41 -14.04
CA ASP A 787 -29.23 13.65 -13.08
C ASP A 787 -28.96 15.14 -12.91
N SER A 788 -29.81 15.80 -12.12
CA SER A 788 -29.71 17.22 -11.85
C SER A 788 -28.42 17.64 -11.12
N THR A 789 -27.78 16.74 -10.42
CA THR A 789 -26.49 16.99 -9.73
C THR A 789 -25.34 17.06 -10.73
N ALA A 790 -25.23 16.09 -11.62
CA ALA A 790 -24.20 16.10 -12.66
C ALA A 790 -24.47 17.24 -13.69
N GLU A 791 -25.74 17.52 -14.00
CA GLU A 791 -26.16 18.68 -14.81
C GLU A 791 -25.62 20.00 -14.23
N ALA A 792 -25.80 20.20 -12.91
CA ALA A 792 -25.30 21.39 -12.22
C ALA A 792 -23.76 21.52 -12.28
N HIS A 793 -23.05 20.41 -12.14
CA HIS A 793 -21.58 20.40 -12.30
C HIS A 793 -21.15 20.77 -13.72
N VAL A 794 -21.82 20.23 -14.74
CA VAL A 794 -21.55 20.56 -16.16
C VAL A 794 -21.78 22.06 -16.40
N LEU A 795 -22.94 22.56 -16.03
CA LEU A 795 -23.28 23.99 -16.19
C LEU A 795 -22.29 24.90 -15.47
N SER A 796 -21.86 24.55 -14.27
CA SER A 796 -20.84 25.32 -13.54
C SER A 796 -19.49 25.33 -14.26
N ASN A 797 -19.09 24.25 -14.92
CA ASN A 797 -17.83 24.21 -15.70
C ASN A 797 -17.97 24.98 -17.03
N MET A 798 -19.13 24.90 -17.71
CA MET A 798 -19.40 25.69 -18.91
C MET A 798 -19.41 27.20 -18.59
N ALA A 799 -20.02 27.60 -17.47
CA ALA A 799 -20.01 28.99 -17.01
C ALA A 799 -18.58 29.50 -16.78
N GLN A 800 -17.70 28.67 -16.21
CA GLN A 800 -16.29 29.04 -16.05
C GLN A 800 -15.59 29.24 -17.39
N ILE A 801 -15.88 28.43 -18.41
CA ILE A 801 -15.34 28.64 -19.77
C ILE A 801 -15.84 29.95 -20.37
N HIS A 802 -17.12 30.28 -20.19
CA HIS A 802 -17.67 31.59 -20.65
C HIS A 802 -16.96 32.77 -19.97
N LEU A 803 -16.73 32.67 -18.64
CA LEU A 803 -16.02 33.72 -17.90
C LEU A 803 -14.54 33.81 -18.31
N ASP A 804 -13.86 32.71 -18.49
CA ASP A 804 -12.46 32.68 -18.97
C ASP A 804 -12.31 33.26 -20.39
N ARG A 805 -13.40 33.27 -21.19
CA ARG A 805 -13.50 33.92 -22.52
C ARG A 805 -13.99 35.38 -22.47
N GLY A 806 -14.29 35.93 -21.31
CA GLY A 806 -14.85 37.26 -21.14
C GLY A 806 -16.35 37.41 -21.49
N LEU A 807 -17.05 36.26 -21.71
CA LEU A 807 -18.49 36.21 -21.99
C LEU A 807 -19.27 36.22 -20.65
N ILE A 808 -19.29 37.41 -20.01
CA ILE A 808 -19.78 37.53 -18.62
C ILE A 808 -21.28 37.25 -18.51
N ALA A 809 -22.09 37.76 -19.46
CA ALA A 809 -23.54 37.60 -19.44
C ALA A 809 -23.94 36.10 -19.56
N GLU A 810 -23.33 35.39 -20.50
CA GLU A 810 -23.51 33.98 -20.74
C GLU A 810 -23.02 33.14 -19.52
N GLY A 811 -21.89 33.53 -18.94
CA GLY A 811 -21.36 32.91 -17.74
C GLY A 811 -22.33 33.01 -16.56
N LYS A 812 -22.87 34.18 -16.28
CA LYS A 812 -23.89 34.37 -15.23
C LYS A 812 -25.18 33.60 -15.50
N GLN A 813 -25.68 33.62 -16.73
CA GLN A 813 -26.88 32.88 -17.12
C GLN A 813 -26.68 31.35 -16.93
N THR A 814 -25.55 30.85 -17.36
CA THR A 814 -25.22 29.40 -17.23
C THR A 814 -25.06 29.03 -15.76
N MET A 815 -24.46 29.89 -14.94
CA MET A 815 -24.31 29.64 -13.50
C MET A 815 -25.67 29.64 -12.78
N ALA A 816 -26.57 30.55 -13.15
CA ALA A 816 -27.94 30.54 -12.61
C ALA A 816 -28.71 29.27 -12.97
N ALA A 817 -28.54 28.77 -14.22
CA ALA A 817 -29.10 27.47 -14.63
C ALA A 817 -28.52 26.31 -13.79
N GLY A 818 -27.20 26.33 -13.50
CA GLY A 818 -26.54 25.35 -12.63
C GLY A 818 -27.10 25.36 -11.20
N LEU A 819 -27.34 26.57 -10.66
CA LEU A 819 -27.95 26.69 -9.32
C LEU A 819 -29.38 26.16 -9.31
N ALA A 820 -30.19 26.45 -10.34
CA ALA A 820 -31.54 25.90 -10.47
C ALA A 820 -31.53 24.37 -10.62
N ALA A 821 -30.54 23.79 -11.30
CA ALA A 821 -30.39 22.33 -11.40
C ALA A 821 -30.09 21.69 -10.05
N VAL A 822 -29.18 22.24 -9.27
CA VAL A 822 -28.84 21.68 -7.96
C VAL A 822 -29.96 21.86 -6.92
N GLU A 823 -30.79 22.89 -7.04
CA GLU A 823 -31.98 23.05 -6.19
C GLU A 823 -33.01 21.95 -6.43
N ARG A 824 -33.15 21.46 -7.68
CA ARG A 824 -34.00 20.29 -8.00
C ARG A 824 -33.45 18.99 -7.37
N SER A 825 -32.14 18.85 -7.27
CA SER A 825 -31.53 17.65 -6.66
C SER A 825 -31.58 17.63 -5.14
N GLY A 826 -31.74 18.80 -4.49
CA GLY A 826 -31.66 18.94 -3.04
C GLY A 826 -30.27 18.74 -2.43
N ASN A 827 -29.24 18.56 -3.24
CA ASN A 827 -27.85 18.29 -2.80
C ASN A 827 -27.20 19.57 -2.24
N ARG A 828 -27.24 19.73 -0.92
CA ARG A 828 -26.73 20.91 -0.22
C ARG A 828 -25.23 21.14 -0.43
N ARG A 829 -24.45 20.06 -0.49
CA ARG A 829 -23.00 20.17 -0.67
C ARG A 829 -22.64 20.72 -2.06
N VAL A 830 -23.25 20.16 -3.12
CA VAL A 830 -23.07 20.66 -4.48
C VAL A 830 -23.61 22.09 -4.64
N ARG A 831 -24.74 22.39 -3.98
CA ARG A 831 -25.26 23.77 -3.92
C ARG A 831 -24.21 24.77 -3.40
N ALA A 832 -23.56 24.43 -2.29
CA ALA A 832 -22.52 25.29 -1.72
C ALA A 832 -21.31 25.44 -2.64
N GLN A 833 -20.89 24.37 -3.33
CA GLN A 833 -19.80 24.44 -4.32
C GLN A 833 -20.13 25.37 -5.47
N ILE A 834 -21.35 25.34 -6.00
CA ILE A 834 -21.80 26.22 -7.07
C ILE A 834 -21.90 27.67 -6.58
N LEU A 835 -22.41 27.89 -5.35
CA LEU A 835 -22.42 29.22 -4.74
C LEU A 835 -21.00 29.78 -4.59
N CYS A 836 -20.03 29.00 -4.15
CA CYS A 836 -18.64 29.44 -4.08
C CYS A 836 -18.08 29.86 -5.46
N ARG A 837 -18.37 29.09 -6.50
CA ARG A 837 -17.96 29.43 -7.88
C ARG A 837 -18.68 30.69 -8.41
N LEU A 838 -19.96 30.84 -8.11
CA LEU A 838 -20.71 32.03 -8.44
C LEU A 838 -20.14 33.25 -7.72
N GLY A 839 -19.78 33.16 -6.46
CA GLY A 839 -19.09 34.21 -5.71
C GLY A 839 -17.73 34.59 -6.33
N GLU A 840 -16.94 33.62 -6.77
CA GLU A 840 -15.69 33.86 -7.52
C GLU A 840 -15.95 34.58 -8.85
N ALA A 841 -17.04 34.21 -9.56
CA ALA A 841 -17.44 34.90 -10.80
C ALA A 841 -17.82 36.36 -10.54
N HIS A 842 -18.61 36.67 -9.48
CA HIS A 842 -18.93 38.04 -9.09
C HIS A 842 -17.67 38.84 -8.73
N LEU A 843 -16.69 38.24 -8.06
CA LEU A 843 -15.40 38.88 -7.77
C LEU A 843 -14.59 39.19 -9.04
N GLN A 844 -14.65 38.33 -10.08
CA GLN A 844 -13.95 38.57 -11.34
C GLN A 844 -14.46 39.85 -12.09
N ILE A 845 -15.72 40.21 -11.87
CA ILE A 845 -16.38 41.36 -12.51
C ILE A 845 -16.60 42.51 -11.53
N ASP A 846 -15.93 42.49 -10.39
CA ASP A 846 -15.93 43.50 -9.33
C ASP A 846 -17.30 43.74 -8.67
N GLU A 847 -18.20 42.76 -8.72
CA GLU A 847 -19.50 42.79 -8.01
C GLU A 847 -19.34 42.28 -6.57
N VAL A 848 -18.69 43.09 -5.73
CA VAL A 848 -18.23 42.69 -4.39
C VAL A 848 -19.41 42.40 -3.43
N THR A 849 -20.52 43.17 -3.55
CA THR A 849 -21.72 43.00 -2.71
C THR A 849 -22.45 41.68 -2.99
N GLU A 850 -22.61 41.34 -4.25
CA GLU A 850 -23.21 40.12 -4.72
C GLU A 850 -22.33 38.91 -4.32
N ALA A 851 -21.01 39.04 -4.45
CA ALA A 851 -20.07 38.03 -4.02
C ALA A 851 -20.19 37.77 -2.50
N GLU A 852 -20.28 38.80 -1.67
CA GLU A 852 -20.47 38.70 -0.23
C GLU A 852 -21.75 37.91 0.13
N TYR A 853 -22.86 38.27 -0.51
CA TYR A 853 -24.13 37.59 -0.29
C TYR A 853 -24.05 36.10 -0.62
N VAL A 854 -23.49 35.77 -1.77
CA VAL A 854 -23.42 34.36 -2.23
C VAL A 854 -22.45 33.53 -1.38
N PHE A 855 -21.29 34.08 -1.01
CA PHE A 855 -20.36 33.35 -0.12
C PHE A 855 -20.91 33.16 1.28
N THR A 856 -21.72 34.10 1.79
CA THR A 856 -22.40 33.98 3.08
C THR A 856 -23.41 32.81 3.04
N GLN A 857 -24.21 32.74 1.98
CA GLN A 857 -25.13 31.58 1.78
C GLN A 857 -24.37 30.26 1.64
N ALA A 858 -23.21 30.24 0.94
CA ALA A 858 -22.37 29.08 0.83
C ALA A 858 -21.87 28.63 2.21
N LEU A 859 -21.40 29.58 3.04
CA LEU A 859 -20.87 29.31 4.38
C LEU A 859 -21.97 28.74 5.31
N GLU A 860 -23.15 29.31 5.31
CA GLU A 860 -24.29 28.78 6.06
C GLU A 860 -24.65 27.35 5.64
N THR A 861 -24.63 27.10 4.33
CA THR A 861 -24.97 25.79 3.77
C THR A 861 -23.94 24.74 4.18
N VAL A 862 -22.64 24.99 4.03
CA VAL A 862 -21.59 24.02 4.37
C VAL A 862 -21.53 23.72 5.88
N ARG A 863 -21.76 24.73 6.71
CA ARG A 863 -21.86 24.55 8.18
C ARG A 863 -23.03 23.66 8.56
N SER A 864 -24.17 23.81 7.88
CA SER A 864 -25.37 22.99 8.14
C SER A 864 -25.19 21.52 7.81
N VAL A 865 -24.27 21.18 6.89
CA VAL A 865 -23.97 19.78 6.47
C VAL A 865 -22.64 19.26 7.02
N GLY A 866 -21.90 20.08 7.78
CA GLY A 866 -20.63 19.69 8.35
C GLY A 866 -19.52 19.44 7.31
N ASP A 867 -19.48 20.23 6.23
CA ASP A 867 -18.45 20.12 5.17
C ASP A 867 -17.28 21.08 5.43
N PRO A 868 -16.17 20.62 6.05
CA PRO A 868 -15.02 21.47 6.38
C PRO A 868 -14.31 21.97 5.12
N VAL A 869 -14.30 21.20 4.05
CA VAL A 869 -13.66 21.60 2.78
C VAL A 869 -14.43 22.72 2.15
N GLY A 870 -15.74 22.60 2.03
CA GLY A 870 -16.61 23.67 1.55
C GLY A 870 -16.51 24.94 2.42
N GLU A 871 -16.38 24.80 3.74
CA GLU A 871 -16.19 25.92 4.68
C GLU A 871 -14.90 26.70 4.38
N CYS A 872 -13.79 26.01 4.10
CA CYS A 872 -12.54 26.67 3.70
C CYS A 872 -12.68 27.54 2.46
N TYR A 873 -13.38 27.03 1.43
CA TYR A 873 -13.57 27.77 0.18
C TYR A 873 -14.51 28.96 0.37
N ALA A 874 -15.58 28.83 1.13
CA ALA A 874 -16.50 29.92 1.43
C ALA A 874 -15.83 31.02 2.27
N LEU A 875 -15.08 30.67 3.31
CA LEU A 875 -14.30 31.60 4.13
C LEU A 875 -13.24 32.33 3.31
N ARG A 876 -12.51 31.62 2.44
CA ARG A 876 -11.55 32.23 1.53
C ARG A 876 -12.24 33.27 0.61
N GLY A 877 -13.40 32.93 0.07
CA GLY A 877 -14.20 33.86 -0.73
C GLY A 877 -14.56 35.12 0.04
N LEU A 878 -15.09 35.01 1.25
CA LEU A 878 -15.42 36.12 2.13
C LEU A 878 -14.18 36.96 2.50
N ALA A 879 -13.04 36.34 2.69
CA ALA A 879 -11.79 37.04 2.97
C ALA A 879 -11.37 37.91 1.78
N ILE A 880 -11.49 37.41 0.55
CA ILE A 880 -11.20 38.17 -0.66
C ILE A 880 -12.19 39.37 -0.78
N VAL A 881 -13.48 39.18 -0.47
CA VAL A 881 -14.48 40.22 -0.38
C VAL A 881 -14.02 41.33 0.61
N ARG A 882 -13.60 40.91 1.83
CA ARG A 882 -13.12 41.90 2.85
C ARG A 882 -11.86 42.61 2.40
N SER A 883 -10.94 41.96 1.71
CA SER A 883 -9.75 42.63 1.16
C SER A 883 -10.15 43.66 0.11
N ARG A 884 -11.07 43.34 -0.83
CA ARG A 884 -11.60 44.27 -1.83
C ARG A 884 -12.32 45.48 -1.21
N GLN A 885 -12.93 45.29 -0.03
CA GLN A 885 -13.55 46.39 0.76
C GLN A 885 -12.53 47.20 1.59
N GLY A 886 -11.22 46.95 1.45
CA GLY A 886 -10.15 47.63 2.18
C GLY A 886 -9.94 47.11 3.62
N SER A 887 -10.69 46.09 4.06
CA SER A 887 -10.61 45.52 5.41
C SER A 887 -9.58 44.38 5.47
N HIS A 888 -8.32 44.68 5.10
CA HIS A 888 -7.25 43.67 4.96
C HIS A 888 -6.92 42.93 6.27
N GLY A 889 -7.11 43.58 7.46
CA GLY A 889 -6.93 42.95 8.76
C GLY A 889 -7.92 41.81 8.98
N THR A 890 -9.21 42.07 8.80
CA THR A 890 -10.28 41.08 8.90
C THR A 890 -10.15 39.98 7.84
N ALA A 891 -9.74 40.35 6.62
CA ALA A 891 -9.46 39.37 5.56
C ALA A 891 -8.37 38.37 5.97
N TYR A 892 -7.31 38.86 6.57
CA TYR A 892 -6.21 38.01 7.07
C TYR A 892 -6.69 37.06 8.17
N GLU A 893 -7.46 37.53 9.15
CA GLU A 893 -8.01 36.70 10.24
C GLU A 893 -8.93 35.58 9.71
N ILE A 894 -9.79 35.91 8.74
CA ILE A 894 -10.67 34.91 8.09
C ILE A 894 -9.83 33.84 7.35
N LEU A 895 -8.76 34.25 6.65
CA LEU A 895 -7.88 33.31 5.95
C LEU A 895 -7.11 32.40 6.93
N GLU A 896 -6.67 32.92 8.08
CA GLU A 896 -6.04 32.10 9.13
C GLU A 896 -7.06 31.09 9.69
N GLN A 897 -8.30 31.49 9.92
CA GLN A 897 -9.36 30.55 10.31
C GLN A 897 -9.56 29.47 9.24
N ALA A 898 -9.65 29.85 7.97
CA ALA A 898 -9.78 28.91 6.86
C ALA A 898 -8.56 27.96 6.77
N MET A 899 -7.35 28.48 7.07
CA MET A 899 -6.12 27.69 7.09
C MET A 899 -6.13 26.59 8.16
N VAL A 900 -6.63 26.89 9.35
CA VAL A 900 -6.76 25.90 10.42
C VAL A 900 -7.70 24.76 9.99
N ILE A 901 -8.86 25.12 9.44
CA ILE A 901 -9.85 24.12 8.98
C ILE A 901 -9.27 23.29 7.81
N ALA A 902 -8.65 23.95 6.82
CA ALA A 902 -8.04 23.26 5.67
C ALA A 902 -6.91 22.31 6.08
N SER A 903 -6.12 22.71 7.09
CA SER A 903 -5.04 21.87 7.63
C SER A 903 -5.59 20.65 8.38
N GLN A 904 -6.66 20.82 9.14
CA GLN A 904 -7.36 19.70 9.80
C GLN A 904 -8.01 18.75 8.80
N ALA A 905 -8.64 19.30 7.76
CA ALA A 905 -9.24 18.53 6.66
C ALA A 905 -8.18 17.94 5.71
N ARG A 906 -6.91 18.38 5.81
CA ARG A 906 -5.78 17.95 4.96
C ARG A 906 -6.02 18.17 3.46
N GLU A 907 -6.71 19.26 3.12
CA GLU A 907 -7.05 19.61 1.75
C GLU A 907 -5.97 20.55 1.15
N TYR A 908 -4.98 19.95 0.47
CA TYR A 908 -3.77 20.67 0.01
C TYR A 908 -4.05 21.73 -1.05
N LEU A 909 -5.05 21.53 -1.92
CA LEU A 909 -5.42 22.55 -2.89
C LEU A 909 -6.02 23.78 -2.20
N ALA A 910 -6.89 23.58 -1.21
CA ALA A 910 -7.42 24.67 -0.39
C ALA A 910 -6.30 25.40 0.36
N ILE A 911 -5.37 24.63 1.00
CA ILE A 911 -4.20 25.20 1.68
C ILE A 911 -3.38 26.06 0.72
N GLY A 912 -3.08 25.57 -0.48
CA GLY A 912 -2.36 26.32 -1.52
C GLY A 912 -3.08 27.61 -1.92
N ARG A 913 -4.39 27.52 -2.17
CA ARG A 913 -5.22 28.67 -2.53
C ARG A 913 -5.37 29.69 -1.39
N ILE A 914 -5.47 29.25 -0.15
CA ILE A 914 -5.51 30.13 1.03
C ILE A 914 -4.14 30.81 1.21
N ARG A 915 -3.03 30.09 1.03
CA ARG A 915 -1.68 30.65 1.06
C ARG A 915 -1.49 31.73 -0.02
N LEU A 916 -1.97 31.48 -1.23
CA LEU A 916 -1.97 32.47 -2.30
C LEU A 916 -2.74 33.74 -1.88
N SER A 917 -3.96 33.60 -1.36
CA SER A 917 -4.78 34.71 -0.88
C SER A 917 -4.17 35.43 0.33
N LEU A 918 -3.51 34.74 1.24
CA LEU A 918 -2.73 35.35 2.33
C LEU A 918 -1.57 36.18 1.80
N GLY A 919 -0.90 35.71 0.74
CA GLY A 919 0.14 36.45 0.03
C GLY A 919 -0.39 37.74 -0.61
N GLU A 920 -1.56 37.68 -1.27
CA GLU A 920 -2.26 38.86 -1.83
C GLU A 920 -2.58 39.89 -0.74
N VAL A 921 -3.28 39.47 0.31
CA VAL A 921 -3.70 40.35 1.41
C VAL A 921 -2.49 40.93 2.18
N ALA A 922 -1.41 40.14 2.35
CA ALA A 922 -0.18 40.64 2.98
C ALA A 922 0.54 41.69 2.10
N ALA A 923 0.51 41.52 0.78
CA ALA A 923 1.03 42.52 -0.16
C ALA A 923 0.23 43.81 -0.13
N ASP A 924 -1.12 43.75 -0.14
CA ASP A 924 -2.02 44.90 0.00
C ASP A 924 -1.80 45.68 1.30
N ARG A 925 -1.35 44.99 2.36
CA ARG A 925 -0.95 45.63 3.65
C ARG A 925 0.46 46.21 3.64
N GLY A 926 1.23 46.06 2.57
CA GLY A 926 2.64 46.45 2.50
C GLY A 926 3.58 45.51 3.28
N SER A 927 3.11 44.35 3.69
CA SER A 927 3.89 43.33 4.43
C SER A 927 4.59 42.38 3.46
N TYR A 928 5.47 42.89 2.60
CA TYR A 928 6.09 42.15 1.50
C TYR A 928 6.88 40.93 1.92
N GLY A 929 7.50 40.93 3.13
CA GLY A 929 8.19 39.78 3.68
C GLY A 929 7.25 38.57 3.91
N SER A 930 6.13 38.83 4.62
CA SER A 930 5.09 37.84 4.86
C SER A 930 4.43 37.36 3.55
N ALA A 931 4.22 38.30 2.62
CA ALA A 931 3.67 37.96 1.30
C ALA A 931 4.57 36.97 0.57
N LYS A 932 5.89 37.20 0.51
CA LYS A 932 6.86 36.29 -0.13
C LYS A 932 6.86 34.90 0.53
N GLU A 933 6.77 34.82 1.87
CA GLU A 933 6.70 33.54 2.59
C GLU A 933 5.44 32.74 2.22
N HIS A 934 4.28 33.38 2.23
CA HIS A 934 3.03 32.72 1.86
C HIS A 934 3.03 32.27 0.40
N LEU A 935 3.52 33.12 -0.52
CA LEU A 935 3.59 32.80 -1.95
C LEU A 935 4.59 31.66 -2.23
N ALA A 936 5.73 31.64 -1.55
CA ALA A 936 6.68 30.54 -1.67
C ALA A 936 6.09 29.21 -1.20
N ALA A 937 5.36 29.21 -0.08
CA ALA A 937 4.65 28.04 0.41
C ALA A 937 3.54 27.57 -0.54
N ALA A 938 2.78 28.51 -1.14
CA ALA A 938 1.78 28.21 -2.16
C ALA A 938 2.43 27.58 -3.41
N LEU A 939 3.56 28.14 -3.86
CA LEU A 939 4.29 27.66 -5.02
C LEU A 939 4.82 26.24 -4.85
N ASP A 940 5.33 25.88 -3.66
CA ASP A 940 5.75 24.54 -3.34
C ASP A 940 4.58 23.55 -3.40
N ILE A 941 3.43 23.89 -2.80
CA ILE A 941 2.21 23.08 -2.84
C ILE A 941 1.75 22.86 -4.28
N PHE A 942 1.59 23.94 -5.07
CA PHE A 942 1.13 23.83 -6.45
C PHE A 942 2.16 23.13 -7.35
N GLY A 943 3.46 23.24 -7.03
CA GLY A 943 4.53 22.50 -7.71
C GLY A 943 4.41 20.99 -7.51
N ARG A 944 4.21 20.56 -6.26
CA ARG A 944 3.99 19.13 -5.92
C ARG A 944 2.71 18.57 -6.55
N MET A 945 1.66 19.38 -6.64
CA MET A 945 0.39 19.01 -7.23
C MET A 945 0.35 19.16 -8.76
N GLN A 946 1.42 19.62 -9.39
CA GLN A 946 1.48 19.96 -10.84
C GLN A 946 0.33 20.88 -11.30
N ALA A 947 -0.18 21.71 -10.40
CA ALA A 947 -1.30 22.62 -10.63
C ALA A 947 -0.84 23.89 -11.39
N THR A 948 -0.58 23.75 -12.70
CA THR A 948 0.11 24.71 -13.56
C THR A 948 -0.55 26.09 -13.52
N LYS A 949 -1.88 26.18 -13.63
CA LYS A 949 -2.63 27.46 -13.59
C LYS A 949 -2.35 28.26 -12.30
N TRP A 950 -2.45 27.61 -11.16
CA TRP A 950 -2.22 28.24 -9.84
C TRP A 950 -0.75 28.57 -9.61
N ARG A 951 0.15 27.72 -10.09
CA ARG A 951 1.59 27.97 -10.05
C ARG A 951 1.99 29.20 -10.84
N GLU A 952 1.47 29.37 -12.06
CA GLU A 952 1.72 30.56 -12.90
C GLU A 952 1.14 31.81 -12.27
N GLN A 953 -0.06 31.78 -11.70
CA GLN A 953 -0.65 32.89 -10.97
C GLN A 953 0.22 33.30 -9.78
N THR A 954 0.68 32.32 -9.00
CA THR A 954 1.55 32.56 -7.84
C THR A 954 2.88 33.18 -8.24
N LEU A 955 3.48 32.69 -9.34
CA LEU A 955 4.74 33.26 -9.86
C LEU A 955 4.58 34.72 -10.33
N ARG A 956 3.47 35.04 -11.02
CA ARG A 956 3.17 36.42 -11.43
C ARG A 956 3.08 37.32 -10.21
N LEU A 957 2.27 36.97 -9.25
CA LEU A 957 2.10 37.74 -8.02
C LEU A 957 3.41 37.87 -7.22
N MET A 958 4.23 36.82 -7.19
CA MET A 958 5.52 36.83 -6.50
C MET A 958 6.51 37.79 -7.15
N ASN A 959 6.48 37.96 -8.47
CA ASN A 959 7.27 38.96 -9.20
C ASN A 959 6.76 40.39 -8.89
N GLU A 960 5.45 40.62 -8.94
CA GLU A 960 4.83 41.91 -8.60
C GLU A 960 5.17 42.32 -7.16
N VAL A 961 5.07 41.43 -6.21
CA VAL A 961 5.44 41.65 -4.80
C VAL A 961 6.93 41.95 -4.64
N SER A 962 7.79 41.33 -5.46
CA SER A 962 9.23 41.57 -5.40
C SER A 962 9.57 42.96 -5.93
N GLU A 963 8.97 43.38 -7.06
CA GLU A 963 9.13 44.73 -7.62
C GLU A 963 8.63 45.79 -6.63
N ALA A 964 7.42 45.64 -6.07
CA ALA A 964 6.87 46.55 -5.07
C ALA A 964 7.70 46.66 -3.78
N SER A 965 8.31 45.53 -3.39
CA SER A 965 9.21 45.50 -2.23
C SER A 965 10.49 46.30 -2.46
N ASP A 966 11.06 46.20 -3.67
CA ASP A 966 12.28 46.90 -4.03
C ASP A 966 12.00 48.43 -4.18
N ASP A 967 10.87 48.80 -4.75
CA ASP A 967 10.42 50.19 -4.85
C ASP A 967 10.18 50.80 -3.46
N ALA A 968 9.54 50.09 -2.56
CA ALA A 968 9.33 50.54 -1.17
C ALA A 968 10.66 50.73 -0.41
N ALA A 969 11.63 49.81 -0.61
CA ALA A 969 12.96 49.90 -0.02
C ALA A 969 13.74 51.12 -0.58
N ALA A 970 13.64 51.36 -1.88
CA ALA A 970 14.24 52.55 -2.54
C ALA A 970 13.63 53.88 -2.03
N ALA A 971 12.29 53.94 -1.92
CA ALA A 971 11.58 55.09 -1.37
C ALA A 971 11.96 55.37 0.10
N ALA A 972 12.08 54.32 0.92
CA ALA A 972 12.51 54.46 2.31
C ALA A 972 13.97 54.94 2.44
N ALA A 973 14.86 54.46 1.60
CA ALA A 973 16.26 54.90 1.52
C ALA A 973 16.37 56.36 1.09
N TYR A 974 15.55 56.80 0.11
CA TYR A 974 15.50 58.19 -0.33
C TYR A 974 14.95 59.14 0.76
N ALA A 975 13.91 58.72 1.48
CA ALA A 975 13.35 59.47 2.60
C ALA A 975 14.35 59.64 3.78
N GLN A 976 15.12 58.57 4.08
CA GLN A 976 16.20 58.63 5.06
C GLN A 976 17.37 59.55 4.64
N ALA A 977 17.73 59.49 3.34
CA ALA A 977 18.75 60.37 2.79
C ALA A 977 18.34 61.86 2.70
N SER A 978 17.04 62.15 2.58
CA SER A 978 16.53 63.52 2.58
C SER A 978 16.16 64.10 3.96
N SER A 979 16.18 63.27 5.01
CA SER A 979 15.93 63.68 6.39
C SER A 979 17.21 63.80 7.25
N GLY A 980 18.39 63.42 6.70
CA GLY A 980 19.71 63.65 7.29
C GLY A 980 20.45 64.78 6.59
#